data_b5a76e696f5de6badb607163ad737fad
#
_entry.id   b5a76e696f5de6badb607163ad737fad
#
_cell.length_a   1.000
_cell.length_b   1.000
_cell.length_c   1.000
_cell.angle_alpha   90.00
_cell.angle_beta   90.00
_cell.angle_gamma   90.00
#
_symmetry.space_group_name_H-M   'P 1'
#
loop_
_entity.id
_entity.type
_entity.pdbx_description
1 polymer ?
#
loop_
_entity_poly.entity_id
_entity_poly.type
_entity_poly.pdbx_seq_one_letter_code
_entity_poly.pdbx_strand_id
1 'polypeptide(L)'
;MATLGKIRQQGVLLLVVVGLALLAFIVGDLVNSSAAFFSESSANVAKINGKNVKIRSYMEAIDQMTEVYKMEIGEAAIDDRITDQIHQSVWEMTVRDNILMRETKAINMTVSEAELYDLIMGKNIDMMISSRRMFFNPETNSFDPALVAQFRKMIDSDHPNPNISLEQLNQWKSYWKFWEDQVRMGRLEAKYGKLLYNLLVVNSLDAKNSYNNQKTTVDFVYATKPYLTLPDSVYTASNRELKALYNKKKEQFKQEASRDLKYVIFYIEPSDEDFANAEQWINELKPQFETTTEIGSLTNANSDVTYKGENLSKDAVDADFRDFAFSGKKDDCMGPLFVNNTYKMARIVETGIMLPDSVKLRHILVQQDTEEKTQLLADSIEKAIKEGADFAVMAQTYSKMSQTATKGGEIGWVKEADLENEMAEKVMKASVNEVFQMKGSYGIQILQVMERAAETPKVKLAILERKVVPSSATQAKIFQRAKQFAYENNTPEKLEKSALEQGLSCRPISSLDINQTRVANLKNSRQIVRWAFKNEVNTVSDIFECDDKIIVAAITGANEKGYRDLESVKDFLLNEIRRDKKAEAIKQEMSGKQIADFVADVAAGYTVDTLRGITFNTPYAGSVGREPELFALASMANQGQLSQPVKGVMGVYVFNVFNKVVSDQPFDKEAEVSDLTRAHYMLPYLGMDVLKKAANIEDLRYKYF
;
A
#
# COMPACT_ATOMS: atom_id res chain seq x y z
N MET A 1 -29.20 46.83 47.42
CA MET A 1 -28.80 45.67 48.27
C MET A 1 -29.96 44.72 48.67
N ALA A 2 -31.18 44.89 48.16
CA ALA A 2 -32.34 44.04 48.50
C ALA A 2 -32.49 42.76 47.56
N THR A 3 -31.84 42.71 46.49
CA THR A 3 -31.94 41.57 45.49
C THR A 3 -31.05 40.37 45.84
N LEU A 4 -29.90 40.60 46.44
CA LEU A 4 -28.95 39.51 46.84
C LEU A 4 -29.49 38.70 48.06
N GLY A 5 -30.30 39.34 48.98
CA GLY A 5 -30.89 38.64 50.09
C GLY A 5 -31.99 37.64 49.67
N LYS A 6 -32.80 37.97 48.65
CA LYS A 6 -33.84 37.07 48.14
C LYS A 6 -33.26 35.85 47.36
N ILE A 7 -32.12 36.02 46.67
CA ILE A 7 -31.43 34.92 45.98
C ILE A 7 -30.84 33.94 47.01
N ARG A 8 -30.37 34.44 48.17
CA ARG A 8 -29.78 33.58 49.21
C ARG A 8 -30.87 32.80 49.99
N GLN A 9 -32.10 33.28 50.08
CA GLN A 9 -33.24 32.57 50.69
C GLN A 9 -33.78 31.44 49.72
N GLN A 10 -33.57 31.57 48.45
CA GLN A 10 -34.00 30.57 47.48
C GLN A 10 -32.83 29.67 46.92
N GLY A 11 -31.73 29.65 47.68
CA GLY A 11 -30.51 28.86 47.26
C GLY A 11 -30.78 27.39 46.99
N VAL A 12 -31.66 26.77 47.78
CA VAL A 12 -32.06 25.37 47.59
C VAL A 12 -32.89 25.22 46.32
N LEU A 13 -33.79 26.13 45.99
CA LEU A 13 -34.57 26.10 44.75
C LEU A 13 -33.69 26.32 43.54
N LEU A 14 -32.73 27.24 43.63
CA LEU A 14 -31.73 27.45 42.54
C LEU A 14 -30.85 26.21 42.31
N LEU A 15 -30.44 25.54 43.39
CA LEU A 15 -29.62 24.33 43.33
C LEU A 15 -30.39 23.16 42.69
N VAL A 16 -31.70 23.04 43.00
CA VAL A 16 -32.59 22.04 42.39
C VAL A 16 -32.83 22.36 40.92
N VAL A 17 -33.04 23.61 40.53
CA VAL A 17 -33.25 24.00 39.12
C VAL A 17 -31.98 23.80 38.29
N VAL A 18 -30.81 24.18 38.82
CA VAL A 18 -29.52 23.94 38.17
C VAL A 18 -29.21 22.45 38.11
N GLY A 19 -29.50 21.69 39.16
CA GLY A 19 -29.37 20.24 39.19
C GLY A 19 -30.26 19.55 38.17
N LEU A 20 -31.54 19.97 38.05
CA LEU A 20 -32.44 19.45 37.01
C LEU A 20 -32.01 19.85 35.58
N ALA A 21 -31.50 21.07 35.40
CA ALA A 21 -30.99 21.50 34.10
C ALA A 21 -29.73 20.71 33.68
N LEU A 22 -28.79 20.46 34.60
CA LEU A 22 -27.63 19.61 34.40
C LEU A 22 -28.04 18.15 34.12
N LEU A 23 -29.01 17.64 34.86
CA LEU A 23 -29.53 16.29 34.68
C LEU A 23 -30.25 16.16 33.33
N ALA A 24 -31.03 17.15 32.92
CA ALA A 24 -31.66 17.20 31.60
C ALA A 24 -30.63 17.30 30.48
N PHE A 25 -29.54 18.03 30.67
CA PHE A 25 -28.41 18.11 29.71
C PHE A 25 -27.70 16.78 29.62
N ILE A 26 -27.36 16.15 30.75
CA ILE A 26 -26.67 14.82 30.75
C ILE A 26 -27.58 13.74 30.14
N VAL A 27 -28.87 13.73 30.46
CA VAL A 27 -29.84 12.79 29.89
C VAL A 27 -30.05 13.09 28.40
N GLY A 28 -30.12 14.36 28.02
CA GLY A 28 -30.22 14.77 26.60
C GLY A 28 -28.99 14.37 25.78
N ASP A 29 -27.81 14.52 26.34
CA ASP A 29 -26.54 14.10 25.71
C ASP A 29 -26.41 12.57 25.66
N LEU A 30 -26.83 11.86 26.71
CA LEU A 30 -26.87 10.40 26.76
C LEU A 30 -27.90 9.82 25.76
N VAL A 31 -29.07 10.45 25.60
CA VAL A 31 -30.09 10.03 24.64
C VAL A 31 -29.64 10.33 23.20
N ASN A 32 -29.02 11.47 22.94
CA ASN A 32 -28.47 11.81 21.63
C ASN A 32 -27.26 10.93 21.28
N SER A 33 -26.34 10.71 22.21
CA SER A 33 -25.20 9.83 21.98
C SER A 33 -25.62 8.36 21.82
N SER A 34 -26.60 7.90 22.62
CA SER A 34 -27.13 6.53 22.44
C SER A 34 -27.95 6.37 21.16
N ALA A 35 -28.77 7.35 20.77
CA ALA A 35 -29.52 7.31 19.52
C ALA A 35 -28.56 7.36 18.30
N ALA A 36 -27.51 8.16 18.33
CA ALA A 36 -26.43 8.17 17.33
C ALA A 36 -25.70 6.82 17.31
N PHE A 37 -25.33 6.29 18.47
CA PHE A 37 -24.66 5.01 18.61
C PHE A 37 -25.52 3.81 18.12
N PHE A 38 -26.82 3.81 18.44
CA PHE A 38 -27.75 2.77 17.95
C PHE A 38 -28.05 2.93 16.45
N SER A 39 -28.10 4.14 15.91
CA SER A 39 -28.28 4.36 14.47
C SER A 39 -27.01 3.96 13.69
N GLU A 40 -25.84 4.24 14.22
CA GLU A 40 -24.56 3.91 13.64
C GLU A 40 -24.27 2.41 13.66
N SER A 41 -24.58 1.73 14.78
CA SER A 41 -24.43 0.27 14.90
C SER A 41 -25.35 -0.52 13.98
N SER A 42 -26.46 0.06 13.55
CA SER A 42 -27.42 -0.57 12.59
C SER A 42 -27.07 -0.23 11.14
N ALA A 43 -26.19 0.72 10.89
CA ALA A 43 -25.82 1.19 9.56
C ALA A 43 -25.08 0.11 8.74
N ASN A 44 -25.24 0.16 7.43
CA ASN A 44 -24.64 -0.81 6.52
C ASN A 44 -23.52 -0.14 5.72
N VAL A 45 -22.35 -0.76 5.70
CA VAL A 45 -21.19 -0.32 4.90
C VAL A 45 -21.21 -0.87 3.48
N ALA A 46 -21.95 -1.94 3.26
CA ALA A 46 -22.15 -2.52 1.94
C ALA A 46 -23.44 -3.35 1.89
N LYS A 47 -23.89 -3.65 0.65
CA LYS A 47 -24.84 -4.71 0.37
C LYS A 47 -24.29 -5.60 -0.73
N ILE A 48 -24.10 -6.89 -0.44
CA ILE A 48 -23.48 -7.86 -1.31
C ILE A 48 -24.46 -9.00 -1.54
N ASN A 49 -24.83 -9.28 -2.79
CA ASN A 49 -25.86 -10.27 -3.12
C ASN A 49 -27.18 -10.07 -2.34
N GLY A 50 -27.57 -8.82 -2.11
CA GLY A 50 -28.77 -8.48 -1.33
C GLY A 50 -28.60 -8.57 0.19
N LYS A 51 -27.48 -9.08 0.71
CA LYS A 51 -27.18 -9.18 2.13
C LYS A 51 -26.42 -7.94 2.62
N ASN A 52 -26.90 -7.36 3.71
CA ASN A 52 -26.28 -6.19 4.33
C ASN A 52 -25.00 -6.57 5.11
N VAL A 53 -23.94 -5.81 4.92
CA VAL A 53 -22.72 -5.83 5.72
C VAL A 53 -22.79 -4.67 6.71
N LYS A 54 -22.76 -4.98 8.00
CA LYS A 54 -22.84 -3.96 9.06
C LYS A 54 -21.54 -3.20 9.21
N ILE A 55 -21.63 -1.90 9.45
CA ILE A 55 -20.45 -1.06 9.69
C ILE A 55 -19.64 -1.56 10.88
N ARG A 56 -20.30 -2.00 11.95
CA ARG A 56 -19.62 -2.51 13.14
C ARG A 56 -18.69 -3.66 12.83
N SER A 57 -19.17 -4.69 12.12
CA SER A 57 -18.33 -5.84 11.77
C SER A 57 -17.21 -5.48 10.82
N TYR A 58 -17.41 -4.45 10.00
CA TYR A 58 -16.39 -3.93 9.10
C TYR A 58 -15.30 -3.16 9.86
N MET A 59 -15.68 -2.33 10.85
CA MET A 59 -14.73 -1.63 11.74
C MET A 59 -13.93 -2.63 12.59
N GLU A 60 -14.60 -3.64 13.17
CA GLU A 60 -13.93 -4.71 13.92
C GLU A 60 -12.87 -5.43 13.06
N ALA A 61 -13.13 -5.62 11.77
CA ALA A 61 -12.16 -6.20 10.85
C ALA A 61 -10.98 -5.24 10.53
N ILE A 62 -11.24 -3.93 10.43
CA ILE A 62 -10.19 -2.91 10.28
C ILE A 62 -9.30 -2.89 11.53
N ASP A 63 -9.89 -2.83 12.72
CA ASP A 63 -9.16 -2.80 13.98
C ASP A 63 -8.30 -4.08 14.12
N GLN A 64 -8.87 -5.24 13.83
CA GLN A 64 -8.14 -6.50 13.88
C GLN A 64 -6.96 -6.52 12.91
N MET A 65 -7.15 -6.09 11.66
CA MET A 65 -6.06 -6.04 10.69
C MET A 65 -5.00 -5.01 11.08
N THR A 66 -5.39 -3.87 11.66
CA THR A 66 -4.46 -2.86 12.16
C THR A 66 -3.57 -3.43 13.27
N GLU A 67 -4.14 -4.17 14.22
CA GLU A 67 -3.36 -4.84 15.27
C GLU A 67 -2.42 -5.90 14.70
N VAL A 68 -2.84 -6.66 13.68
CA VAL A 68 -1.96 -7.60 12.98
C VAL A 68 -0.76 -6.88 12.34
N TYR A 69 -1.00 -5.75 11.66
CA TYR A 69 0.08 -4.95 11.07
C TYR A 69 1.03 -4.37 12.12
N LYS A 70 0.50 -3.85 13.26
CA LYS A 70 1.34 -3.38 14.38
C LYS A 70 2.27 -4.48 14.90
N MET A 71 1.76 -5.70 15.01
CA MET A 71 2.57 -6.84 15.47
C MET A 71 3.65 -7.25 14.45
N GLU A 72 3.41 -7.08 13.16
CA GLU A 72 4.33 -7.52 12.10
C GLU A 72 5.40 -6.48 11.74
N ILE A 73 5.03 -5.21 11.72
CA ILE A 73 5.92 -4.12 11.26
C ILE A 73 6.19 -3.04 12.32
N GLY A 74 5.57 -3.15 13.50
CA GLY A 74 5.66 -2.18 14.59
C GLY A 74 4.66 -1.02 14.46
N GLU A 75 4.25 -0.48 15.60
CA GLU A 75 3.23 0.58 15.68
C GLU A 75 3.67 1.87 14.97
N ALA A 76 4.94 2.25 15.11
CA ALA A 76 5.51 3.45 14.49
C ALA A 76 5.54 3.41 12.95
N ALA A 77 5.37 2.23 12.34
CA ALA A 77 5.34 2.05 10.89
C ALA A 77 3.94 2.21 10.29
N ILE A 78 2.89 2.37 11.11
CA ILE A 78 1.51 2.58 10.66
C ILE A 78 1.31 4.06 10.28
N ASP A 79 1.63 4.37 9.04
CA ASP A 79 1.37 5.66 8.43
C ASP A 79 0.02 5.68 7.67
N ASP A 80 -0.34 6.83 7.09
CA ASP A 80 -1.56 6.99 6.31
C ASP A 80 -1.62 6.01 5.12
N ARG A 81 -0.48 5.71 4.50
CA ARG A 81 -0.40 4.78 3.37
C ARG A 81 -0.73 3.35 3.81
N ILE A 82 -0.20 2.92 4.94
CA ILE A 82 -0.50 1.60 5.52
C ILE A 82 -1.97 1.54 5.97
N THR A 83 -2.49 2.62 6.57
CA THR A 83 -3.90 2.73 6.94
C THR A 83 -4.82 2.58 5.73
N ASP A 84 -4.56 3.29 4.63
CA ASP A 84 -5.32 3.13 3.39
C ASP A 84 -5.23 1.70 2.83
N GLN A 85 -4.06 1.09 2.89
CA GLN A 85 -3.86 -0.30 2.46
C GLN A 85 -4.66 -1.28 3.32
N ILE A 86 -4.72 -1.07 4.63
CA ILE A 86 -5.56 -1.86 5.55
C ILE A 86 -7.04 -1.74 5.16
N HIS A 87 -7.55 -0.52 4.98
CA HIS A 87 -8.94 -0.29 4.57
C HIS A 87 -9.29 -0.98 3.25
N GLN A 88 -8.39 -0.89 2.26
CA GLN A 88 -8.58 -1.56 0.98
C GLN A 88 -8.55 -3.09 1.11
N SER A 89 -7.61 -3.62 1.87
CA SER A 89 -7.48 -5.07 2.09
C SER A 89 -8.70 -5.64 2.82
N VAL A 90 -9.19 -4.94 3.85
CA VAL A 90 -10.40 -5.34 4.58
C VAL A 90 -11.63 -5.31 3.66
N TRP A 91 -11.71 -4.32 2.76
CA TRP A 91 -12.78 -4.28 1.77
C TRP A 91 -12.75 -5.48 0.83
N GLU A 92 -11.59 -5.78 0.27
CA GLU A 92 -11.42 -6.91 -0.65
C GLU A 92 -11.74 -8.25 0.03
N MET A 93 -11.27 -8.43 1.28
CA MET A 93 -11.62 -9.59 2.11
C MET A 93 -13.14 -9.67 2.36
N THR A 94 -13.76 -8.55 2.75
CA THR A 94 -15.19 -8.49 3.02
C THR A 94 -16.00 -8.91 1.80
N VAL A 95 -15.65 -8.41 0.62
CA VAL A 95 -16.33 -8.76 -0.64
C VAL A 95 -16.09 -10.22 -0.99
N ARG A 96 -14.82 -10.67 -0.98
CA ARG A 96 -14.44 -12.07 -1.26
C ARG A 96 -15.18 -13.04 -0.36
N ASP A 97 -15.13 -12.81 0.94
CA ASP A 97 -15.65 -13.74 1.93
C ASP A 97 -17.19 -13.87 1.84
N ASN A 98 -17.90 -12.74 1.66
CA ASN A 98 -19.35 -12.79 1.50
C ASN A 98 -19.78 -13.51 0.22
N ILE A 99 -19.05 -13.37 -0.87
CA ILE A 99 -19.31 -14.07 -2.13
C ILE A 99 -18.99 -15.56 -1.97
N LEU A 100 -17.77 -15.87 -1.54
CA LEU A 100 -17.27 -17.23 -1.44
C LEU A 100 -18.07 -18.08 -0.45
N MET A 101 -18.42 -17.54 0.72
CA MET A 101 -19.24 -18.23 1.71
C MET A 101 -20.64 -18.56 1.18
N ARG A 102 -21.22 -17.70 0.35
CA ARG A 102 -22.50 -17.98 -0.29
C ARG A 102 -22.40 -19.16 -1.26
N GLU A 103 -21.42 -19.11 -2.16
CA GLU A 103 -21.24 -20.12 -3.20
C GLU A 103 -20.86 -21.49 -2.61
N THR A 104 -19.93 -21.50 -1.67
CA THR A 104 -19.46 -22.74 -1.02
C THR A 104 -20.52 -23.36 -0.13
N LYS A 105 -21.32 -22.54 0.58
CA LYS A 105 -22.46 -23.04 1.36
C LYS A 105 -23.51 -23.69 0.47
N ALA A 106 -23.78 -23.14 -0.71
CA ALA A 106 -24.77 -23.70 -1.65
C ALA A 106 -24.42 -25.13 -2.12
N ILE A 107 -23.14 -25.51 -2.10
CA ILE A 107 -22.62 -26.81 -2.51
C ILE A 107 -22.10 -27.65 -1.34
N ASN A 108 -22.30 -27.20 -0.09
CA ASN A 108 -21.80 -27.83 1.14
C ASN A 108 -20.26 -28.03 1.15
N MET A 109 -19.53 -27.12 0.53
CA MET A 109 -18.05 -27.13 0.54
C MET A 109 -17.53 -26.50 1.82
N THR A 110 -16.72 -27.24 2.56
CA THR A 110 -16.13 -26.79 3.84
C THR A 110 -14.65 -27.14 3.92
N VAL A 111 -13.96 -26.54 4.87
CA VAL A 111 -12.63 -26.94 5.33
C VAL A 111 -12.81 -27.61 6.67
N SER A 112 -12.44 -28.89 6.79
CA SER A 112 -12.54 -29.62 8.04
C SER A 112 -11.46 -29.17 9.04
N GLU A 113 -11.70 -29.37 10.33
CA GLU A 113 -10.73 -29.04 11.38
C GLU A 113 -9.42 -29.83 11.20
N ALA A 114 -9.47 -31.08 10.76
CA ALA A 114 -8.27 -31.86 10.48
C ALA A 114 -7.46 -31.31 9.30
N GLU A 115 -8.15 -30.84 8.24
CA GLU A 115 -7.52 -30.19 7.09
C GLU A 115 -6.90 -28.85 7.50
N LEU A 116 -7.62 -28.06 8.29
CA LEU A 116 -7.10 -26.78 8.78
C LEU A 116 -5.88 -26.99 9.69
N TYR A 117 -5.94 -27.97 10.59
CA TYR A 117 -4.80 -28.33 11.44
C TYR A 117 -3.55 -28.67 10.60
N ASP A 118 -3.72 -29.46 9.53
CA ASP A 118 -2.61 -29.81 8.64
C ASP A 118 -2.00 -28.60 7.94
N LEU A 119 -2.84 -27.63 7.57
CA LEU A 119 -2.39 -26.36 6.94
C LEU A 119 -1.76 -25.36 7.91
N ILE A 120 -1.96 -25.50 9.21
CA ILE A 120 -1.43 -24.58 10.22
C ILE A 120 -0.24 -25.18 10.97
N MET A 121 -0.35 -26.45 11.38
CA MET A 121 0.63 -27.12 12.26
C MET A 121 1.04 -28.51 11.79
N GLY A 122 0.50 -28.99 10.65
CA GLY A 122 0.80 -30.31 10.12
C GLY A 122 1.99 -30.36 9.17
N LYS A 123 1.88 -31.23 8.16
CA LYS A 123 2.96 -31.40 7.17
C LYS A 123 2.88 -30.41 6.00
N ASN A 124 1.68 -29.88 5.72
CA ASN A 124 1.39 -29.03 4.58
C ASN A 124 1.13 -27.58 5.03
N ILE A 125 2.02 -27.01 5.84
CA ILE A 125 1.82 -25.66 6.40
C ILE A 125 1.67 -24.64 5.28
N ASP A 126 0.58 -23.86 5.33
CA ASP A 126 0.25 -22.83 4.38
C ASP A 126 1.28 -21.71 4.38
N MET A 127 1.51 -21.10 3.21
CA MET A 127 2.45 -20.00 3.05
C MET A 127 2.05 -18.77 3.89
N MET A 128 0.76 -18.58 4.16
CA MET A 128 0.28 -17.52 5.05
C MET A 128 0.84 -17.63 6.48
N ILE A 129 1.11 -18.84 6.94
CA ILE A 129 1.75 -19.10 8.25
C ILE A 129 3.26 -19.14 8.11
N SER A 130 3.77 -19.91 7.13
CA SER A 130 5.21 -20.15 7.00
C SER A 130 6.02 -18.92 6.56
N SER A 131 5.37 -17.85 6.08
CA SER A 131 6.02 -16.58 5.76
C SER A 131 6.09 -15.59 6.93
N ARG A 132 5.50 -15.91 8.09
CA ARG A 132 5.50 -15.00 9.25
C ARG A 132 6.84 -15.02 9.96
N ARG A 133 7.50 -13.85 10.03
CA ARG A 133 8.85 -13.71 10.61
C ARG A 133 8.94 -14.13 12.07
N MET A 134 7.87 -14.00 12.85
CA MET A 134 7.81 -14.45 14.22
C MET A 134 8.01 -15.97 14.39
N PHE A 135 7.83 -16.76 13.32
CA PHE A 135 8.05 -18.20 13.28
C PHE A 135 9.36 -18.59 12.58
N PHE A 136 10.26 -17.63 12.42
CA PHE A 136 11.58 -17.91 11.86
C PHE A 136 12.58 -18.14 12.98
N ASN A 137 13.41 -19.16 12.82
CA ASN A 137 14.53 -19.41 13.71
C ASN A 137 15.56 -18.28 13.57
N PRO A 138 15.92 -17.56 14.66
CA PRO A 138 16.85 -16.43 14.58
C PRO A 138 18.25 -16.80 14.07
N GLU A 139 18.69 -18.05 14.26
CA GLU A 139 20.02 -18.51 13.84
C GLU A 139 20.10 -18.86 12.36
N THR A 140 19.04 -19.49 11.83
CA THR A 140 18.99 -19.96 10.44
C THR A 140 18.27 -19.02 9.51
N ASN A 141 17.58 -18.02 10.04
CA ASN A 141 16.67 -17.10 9.33
C ASN A 141 15.68 -17.86 8.40
N SER A 142 15.24 -19.02 8.82
CA SER A 142 14.28 -19.86 8.11
C SER A 142 13.10 -20.23 9.00
N PHE A 143 11.96 -20.52 8.37
CA PHE A 143 10.75 -20.93 9.06
C PHE A 143 10.99 -22.21 9.89
N ASP A 144 10.51 -22.20 11.15
CA ASP A 144 10.58 -23.32 12.08
C ASP A 144 9.17 -23.72 12.59
N PRO A 145 8.64 -24.87 12.16
CA PRO A 145 7.32 -25.34 12.62
C PRO A 145 7.22 -25.51 14.15
N ALA A 146 8.34 -25.75 14.83
CA ALA A 146 8.35 -25.88 16.28
C ALA A 146 7.95 -24.59 16.99
N LEU A 147 8.30 -23.42 16.41
CA LEU A 147 7.90 -22.12 16.94
C LEU A 147 6.39 -21.89 16.82
N VAL A 148 5.76 -22.38 15.75
CA VAL A 148 4.29 -22.34 15.60
C VAL A 148 3.61 -23.18 16.70
N ALA A 149 4.10 -24.40 16.92
CA ALA A 149 3.56 -25.28 17.96
C ALA A 149 3.75 -24.69 19.37
N GLN A 150 4.89 -24.06 19.61
CA GLN A 150 5.22 -23.40 20.87
C GLN A 150 4.31 -22.17 21.12
N PHE A 151 4.11 -21.35 20.08
CA PHE A 151 3.20 -20.20 20.13
C PHE A 151 1.76 -20.65 20.40
N ARG A 152 1.30 -21.68 19.71
CA ARG A 152 -0.04 -22.23 19.91
C ARG A 152 -0.24 -22.73 21.33
N LYS A 153 0.70 -23.52 21.85
CA LYS A 153 0.66 -24.00 23.23
C LYS A 153 0.62 -22.86 24.25
N MET A 154 1.33 -21.78 23.98
CA MET A 154 1.37 -20.61 24.87
C MET A 154 0.01 -19.89 24.92
N ILE A 155 -0.64 -19.65 23.78
CA ILE A 155 -1.93 -18.94 23.73
C ILE A 155 -3.11 -19.81 24.20
N ASP A 156 -3.02 -21.15 24.11
CA ASP A 156 -4.07 -22.08 24.53
C ASP A 156 -3.91 -22.54 25.98
N SER A 157 -2.83 -22.12 26.68
CA SER A 157 -2.57 -22.55 28.06
C SER A 157 -3.63 -22.03 29.03
N ASP A 158 -4.19 -22.92 29.85
CA ASP A 158 -5.07 -22.56 30.98
C ASP A 158 -4.30 -21.84 32.10
N HIS A 159 -2.95 -21.97 32.11
CA HIS A 159 -2.05 -21.28 33.03
C HIS A 159 -1.06 -20.43 32.25
N PRO A 160 -1.49 -19.19 31.80
CA PRO A 160 -0.62 -18.31 31.05
C PRO A 160 0.62 -17.93 31.89
N ASN A 161 1.75 -17.74 31.18
CA ASN A 161 2.99 -17.28 31.81
C ASN A 161 2.70 -15.97 32.58
N PRO A 162 3.01 -15.91 33.91
CA PRO A 162 2.73 -14.74 34.74
C PRO A 162 3.42 -13.43 34.25
N ASN A 163 4.42 -13.56 33.38
CA ASN A 163 5.11 -12.41 32.78
C ASN A 163 4.41 -11.85 31.52
N ILE A 164 3.31 -12.48 31.09
CA ILE A 164 2.54 -12.03 29.92
C ILE A 164 1.25 -11.37 30.43
N SER A 165 1.02 -10.11 30.06
CA SER A 165 -0.22 -9.44 30.43
C SER A 165 -1.43 -10.09 29.73
N LEU A 166 -2.61 -10.00 30.36
CA LEU A 166 -3.86 -10.47 29.72
C LEU A 166 -4.14 -9.76 28.42
N GLU A 167 -3.78 -8.49 28.31
CA GLU A 167 -3.92 -7.70 27.09
C GLU A 167 -3.04 -8.28 25.96
N GLN A 168 -1.77 -8.53 26.24
CA GLN A 168 -0.84 -9.13 25.28
C GLN A 168 -1.27 -10.54 24.86
N LEU A 169 -1.78 -11.34 25.79
CA LEU A 169 -2.31 -12.67 25.48
C LEU A 169 -3.52 -12.57 24.55
N ASN A 170 -4.43 -11.61 24.77
CA ASN A 170 -5.60 -11.39 23.93
C ASN A 170 -5.20 -10.90 22.54
N GLN A 171 -4.20 -10.03 22.42
CA GLN A 171 -3.64 -9.60 21.12
C GLN A 171 -3.08 -10.79 20.34
N TRP A 172 -2.31 -11.68 20.99
CA TRP A 172 -1.78 -12.88 20.35
C TRP A 172 -2.86 -13.88 19.93
N LYS A 173 -3.91 -14.05 20.73
CA LYS A 173 -5.07 -14.87 20.36
C LYS A 173 -5.81 -14.28 19.16
N SER A 174 -6.00 -12.96 19.11
CA SER A 174 -6.64 -12.26 17.99
C SER A 174 -5.79 -12.37 16.71
N TYR A 175 -4.48 -12.18 16.82
CA TYR A 175 -3.52 -12.38 15.72
C TYR A 175 -3.58 -13.79 15.15
N TRP A 176 -3.55 -14.80 16.02
CA TRP A 176 -3.61 -16.21 15.61
C TRP A 176 -4.94 -16.51 14.91
N LYS A 177 -6.04 -16.10 15.50
CA LYS A 177 -7.38 -16.30 14.94
C LYS A 177 -7.52 -15.66 13.56
N PHE A 178 -6.98 -14.46 13.37
CA PHE A 178 -6.97 -13.80 12.07
C PHE A 178 -6.30 -14.68 11.01
N TRP A 179 -5.10 -15.18 11.27
CA TRP A 179 -4.38 -16.01 10.30
C TRP A 179 -5.04 -17.38 10.08
N GLU A 180 -5.57 -17.97 11.13
CA GLU A 180 -6.37 -19.21 11.03
C GLU A 180 -7.59 -19.03 10.11
N ASP A 181 -8.32 -17.93 10.28
CA ASP A 181 -9.46 -17.60 9.44
C ASP A 181 -9.02 -17.31 7.98
N GLN A 182 -7.87 -16.63 7.77
CA GLN A 182 -7.35 -16.40 6.43
C GLN A 182 -6.91 -17.69 5.73
N VAL A 183 -6.24 -18.60 6.42
CA VAL A 183 -5.87 -19.92 5.88
C VAL A 183 -7.14 -20.72 5.53
N ARG A 184 -8.16 -20.71 6.39
CA ARG A 184 -9.45 -21.37 6.13
C ARG A 184 -10.12 -20.81 4.88
N MET A 185 -10.19 -19.49 4.76
CA MET A 185 -10.80 -18.82 3.61
C MET A 185 -9.99 -19.03 2.32
N GLY A 186 -8.67 -18.90 2.39
CA GLY A 186 -7.79 -19.19 1.25
C GLY A 186 -7.90 -20.64 0.76
N ARG A 187 -7.99 -21.59 1.71
CA ARG A 187 -8.22 -22.99 1.36
C ARG A 187 -9.58 -23.23 0.71
N LEU A 188 -10.61 -22.57 1.21
CA LEU A 188 -11.97 -22.64 0.65
C LEU A 188 -11.99 -22.09 -0.77
N GLU A 189 -11.33 -20.95 -1.00
CA GLU A 189 -11.16 -20.33 -2.32
C GLU A 189 -10.41 -21.27 -3.29
N ALA A 190 -9.31 -21.88 -2.83
CA ALA A 190 -8.55 -22.84 -3.63
C ALA A 190 -9.38 -24.08 -4.00
N LYS A 191 -10.19 -24.60 -3.08
CA LYS A 191 -11.12 -25.70 -3.36
C LYS A 191 -12.17 -25.32 -4.40
N TYR A 192 -12.77 -24.14 -4.25
CA TYR A 192 -13.76 -23.63 -5.18
C TYR A 192 -13.15 -23.37 -6.57
N GLY A 193 -11.96 -22.74 -6.62
CA GLY A 193 -11.22 -22.55 -7.85
C GLY A 193 -10.86 -23.87 -8.53
N LYS A 194 -10.45 -24.89 -7.77
CA LYS A 194 -10.18 -26.22 -8.31
C LYS A 194 -11.45 -26.91 -8.83
N LEU A 195 -12.58 -26.71 -8.17
CA LEU A 195 -13.87 -27.18 -8.69
C LEU A 195 -14.18 -26.54 -10.03
N LEU A 196 -14.08 -25.22 -10.15
CA LEU A 196 -14.28 -24.50 -11.42
C LEU A 196 -13.33 -25.00 -12.51
N TYR A 197 -12.05 -25.17 -12.16
CA TYR A 197 -11.06 -25.71 -13.09
C TYR A 197 -11.41 -27.12 -13.60
N ASN A 198 -11.86 -27.99 -12.71
CA ASN A 198 -12.25 -29.36 -13.07
C ASN A 198 -13.54 -29.42 -13.88
N LEU A 199 -14.38 -28.36 -13.84
CA LEU A 199 -15.56 -28.24 -14.70
C LEU A 199 -15.22 -27.79 -16.13
N LEU A 200 -14.02 -27.21 -16.34
CA LEU A 200 -13.51 -26.83 -17.64
C LEU A 200 -12.84 -28.05 -18.33
N VAL A 201 -13.65 -29.05 -18.61
CA VAL A 201 -13.15 -30.29 -19.20
C VAL A 201 -12.84 -30.09 -20.68
N VAL A 202 -11.57 -30.25 -21.02
CA VAL A 202 -11.14 -30.34 -22.42
C VAL A 202 -11.48 -31.76 -22.93
N ASN A 203 -12.42 -31.85 -23.86
CA ASN A 203 -12.79 -33.11 -24.44
C ASN A 203 -11.98 -33.45 -25.70
N SER A 204 -12.19 -34.64 -26.24
CA SER A 204 -11.45 -35.10 -27.42
C SER A 204 -11.79 -34.33 -28.70
N LEU A 205 -12.95 -33.66 -28.75
CA LEU A 205 -13.34 -32.84 -29.90
C LEU A 205 -12.57 -31.50 -29.84
N ASP A 206 -12.45 -30.92 -28.64
CA ASP A 206 -11.65 -29.68 -28.44
C ASP A 206 -10.19 -29.93 -28.80
N ALA A 207 -9.62 -31.04 -28.33
CA ALA A 207 -8.26 -31.43 -28.67
C ALA A 207 -8.07 -31.61 -30.18
N LYS A 208 -9.01 -32.28 -30.84
CA LYS A 208 -8.98 -32.49 -32.28
C LYS A 208 -9.13 -31.18 -33.06
N ASN A 209 -9.98 -30.27 -32.59
CA ASN A 209 -10.12 -28.95 -33.20
C ASN A 209 -8.86 -28.11 -33.02
N SER A 210 -8.23 -28.12 -31.84
CA SER A 210 -6.95 -27.44 -31.58
C SER A 210 -5.87 -27.94 -32.52
N TYR A 211 -5.68 -29.26 -32.59
CA TYR A 211 -4.74 -29.87 -33.51
C TYR A 211 -5.02 -29.48 -34.97
N ASN A 212 -6.28 -29.55 -35.43
CA ASN A 212 -6.65 -29.20 -36.79
C ASN A 212 -6.37 -27.73 -37.11
N ASN A 213 -6.57 -26.82 -36.14
CA ASN A 213 -6.33 -25.39 -36.27
C ASN A 213 -4.84 -25.05 -36.36
N GLN A 214 -3.97 -25.90 -35.80
CA GLN A 214 -2.52 -25.67 -35.75
C GLN A 214 -1.76 -26.43 -36.84
N LYS A 215 -2.25 -27.62 -37.25
CA LYS A 215 -1.55 -28.48 -38.18
C LYS A 215 -1.43 -27.92 -39.60
N THR A 216 -2.30 -27.00 -39.98
CA THR A 216 -2.33 -26.41 -41.31
C THR A 216 -1.68 -25.03 -41.26
N THR A 217 -0.56 -24.89 -41.99
CA THR A 217 0.16 -23.65 -42.17
C THR A 217 0.01 -23.20 -43.61
N VAL A 218 -0.29 -21.93 -43.82
CA VAL A 218 -0.46 -21.35 -45.15
C VAL A 218 0.47 -20.17 -45.39
N ASP A 219 0.93 -20.06 -46.64
CA ASP A 219 1.56 -18.86 -47.17
C ASP A 219 0.61 -18.28 -48.24
N PHE A 220 0.31 -17.01 -48.13
CA PHE A 220 -0.61 -16.38 -49.08
C PHE A 220 -0.18 -14.95 -49.42
N VAL A 221 -0.45 -14.56 -50.65
CA VAL A 221 -0.38 -13.19 -51.10
C VAL A 221 -1.75 -12.54 -50.83
N TYR A 222 -1.74 -11.31 -50.37
CA TYR A 222 -2.98 -10.54 -50.13
C TYR A 222 -2.88 -9.14 -50.72
N ALA A 223 -4.03 -8.63 -51.12
CA ALA A 223 -4.22 -7.22 -51.43
C ALA A 223 -5.10 -6.61 -50.33
N THR A 224 -4.76 -5.45 -49.84
CA THR A 224 -5.55 -4.73 -48.83
C THR A 224 -5.79 -3.28 -49.25
N LYS A 225 -6.96 -2.77 -48.89
CA LYS A 225 -7.27 -1.34 -48.88
C LYS A 225 -7.64 -0.90 -47.48
N PRO A 226 -6.75 -0.12 -46.81
CA PRO A 226 -7.02 0.37 -45.46
C PRO A 226 -8.23 1.33 -45.44
N TYR A 227 -8.98 1.31 -44.33
CA TYR A 227 -10.12 2.24 -44.15
C TYR A 227 -9.73 3.73 -44.17
N LEU A 228 -8.47 4.02 -43.81
CA LEU A 228 -7.92 5.39 -43.84
C LEU A 228 -7.82 5.99 -45.25
N THR A 229 -7.83 5.16 -46.30
CA THR A 229 -7.80 5.65 -47.69
C THR A 229 -9.09 6.29 -48.13
N LEU A 230 -10.20 6.07 -47.41
CA LEU A 230 -11.49 6.66 -47.70
C LEU A 230 -11.80 7.81 -46.74
N PRO A 231 -12.25 8.98 -47.22
CA PRO A 231 -12.52 10.14 -46.39
C PRO A 231 -13.72 9.90 -45.46
N ASP A 232 -13.60 10.28 -44.21
CA ASP A 232 -14.66 10.12 -43.18
C ASP A 232 -15.90 10.95 -43.50
N SER A 233 -15.76 12.04 -44.21
CA SER A 233 -16.84 12.96 -44.55
C SER A 233 -17.93 12.34 -45.44
N VAL A 234 -17.58 11.31 -46.21
CA VAL A 234 -18.52 10.59 -47.10
C VAL A 234 -19.33 9.56 -46.32
N TYR A 235 -18.76 8.99 -45.26
CA TYR A 235 -19.35 7.88 -44.52
C TYR A 235 -19.94 8.37 -43.20
N THR A 236 -21.11 9.01 -43.26
CA THR A 236 -21.81 9.51 -42.08
C THR A 236 -22.75 8.48 -41.50
N ALA A 237 -23.14 8.66 -40.24
CA ALA A 237 -24.15 7.84 -39.58
C ALA A 237 -25.41 8.68 -39.29
N SER A 238 -26.56 8.11 -39.54
CA SER A 238 -27.84 8.71 -39.13
C SER A 238 -28.07 8.48 -37.62
N ASN A 239 -28.88 9.32 -37.01
CA ASN A 239 -29.27 9.16 -35.61
C ASN A 239 -29.98 7.81 -35.34
N ARG A 240 -30.64 7.26 -36.34
CA ARG A 240 -31.27 5.93 -36.22
C ARG A 240 -30.23 4.83 -36.14
N GLU A 241 -29.18 4.88 -36.95
CA GLU A 241 -28.07 3.90 -36.90
C GLU A 241 -27.30 4.00 -35.61
N LEU A 242 -26.98 5.20 -35.15
CA LEU A 242 -26.29 5.44 -33.87
C LEU A 242 -27.10 4.84 -32.70
N LYS A 243 -28.41 5.15 -32.64
CA LYS A 243 -29.30 4.64 -31.59
C LYS A 243 -29.45 3.13 -31.65
N ALA A 244 -29.52 2.53 -32.83
CA ALA A 244 -29.59 1.07 -32.98
C ALA A 244 -28.31 0.38 -32.49
N LEU A 245 -27.14 0.90 -32.86
CA LEU A 245 -25.84 0.36 -32.40
C LEU A 245 -25.64 0.56 -30.90
N TYR A 246 -26.03 1.75 -30.38
CA TYR A 246 -25.99 2.03 -28.95
C TYR A 246 -26.82 0.99 -28.16
N ASN A 247 -28.07 0.76 -28.57
CA ASN A 247 -28.95 -0.20 -27.90
C ASN A 247 -28.38 -1.64 -27.96
N LYS A 248 -27.76 -2.01 -29.07
CA LYS A 248 -27.09 -3.33 -29.23
C LYS A 248 -25.91 -3.49 -28.30
N LYS A 249 -25.16 -2.40 -28.01
CA LYS A 249 -23.94 -2.40 -27.20
C LYS A 249 -24.10 -1.78 -25.81
N LYS A 250 -25.33 -1.51 -25.38
CA LYS A 250 -25.64 -0.74 -24.17
C LYS A 250 -24.91 -1.25 -22.93
N GLU A 251 -24.79 -2.56 -22.77
CA GLU A 251 -24.08 -3.16 -21.62
C GLU A 251 -22.58 -2.81 -21.57
N GLN A 252 -21.96 -2.50 -22.73
CA GLN A 252 -20.57 -2.08 -22.79
C GLN A 252 -20.37 -0.63 -22.27
N PHE A 253 -21.44 0.14 -22.18
CA PHE A 253 -21.44 1.54 -21.75
C PHE A 253 -21.90 1.71 -20.31
N LYS A 254 -22.01 0.62 -19.54
CA LYS A 254 -22.29 0.67 -18.12
C LYS A 254 -21.14 1.37 -17.39
N GLN A 255 -21.49 2.29 -16.48
CA GLN A 255 -20.52 3.07 -15.70
C GLN A 255 -20.94 3.18 -14.24
N GLU A 256 -19.99 3.35 -13.36
CA GLU A 256 -20.22 3.78 -11.98
C GLU A 256 -20.23 5.32 -11.90
N ALA A 257 -20.74 5.87 -10.79
CA ALA A 257 -20.74 7.30 -10.56
C ALA A 257 -19.31 7.84 -10.45
N SER A 258 -19.01 8.92 -11.15
CA SER A 258 -17.70 9.57 -11.06
C SER A 258 -17.83 11.10 -11.19
N ARG A 259 -16.76 11.80 -10.77
CA ARG A 259 -16.64 13.26 -10.91
C ARG A 259 -15.33 13.61 -11.60
N ASP A 260 -15.40 14.63 -12.46
CA ASP A 260 -14.20 15.23 -13.03
C ASP A 260 -13.90 16.53 -12.30
N LEU A 261 -12.66 16.74 -11.93
CA LEU A 261 -12.21 17.90 -11.16
C LEU A 261 -11.04 18.60 -11.82
N LYS A 262 -10.90 19.89 -11.54
CA LYS A 262 -9.63 20.61 -11.60
C LYS A 262 -9.29 21.10 -10.20
N TYR A 263 -8.03 21.08 -9.82
CA TYR A 263 -7.62 21.58 -8.51
C TYR A 263 -6.34 22.38 -8.60
N VAL A 264 -6.24 23.43 -7.77
CA VAL A 264 -5.10 24.33 -7.64
C VAL A 264 -4.40 24.04 -6.32
N ILE A 265 -3.07 24.02 -6.36
CA ILE A 265 -2.21 23.70 -5.21
C ILE A 265 -1.52 24.96 -4.74
N PHE A 266 -1.64 25.25 -3.44
CA PHE A 266 -0.82 26.20 -2.69
C PHE A 266 0.09 25.40 -1.77
N TYR A 267 1.40 25.45 -2.04
CA TYR A 267 2.38 24.77 -1.21
C TYR A 267 2.64 25.57 0.06
N ILE A 268 2.70 24.88 1.21
CA ILE A 268 3.07 25.47 2.49
C ILE A 268 4.57 25.33 2.64
N GLU A 269 5.30 26.31 2.09
CA GLU A 269 6.76 26.37 2.09
C GLU A 269 7.24 27.52 2.97
N PRO A 270 8.45 27.42 3.57
CA PRO A 270 9.03 28.52 4.33
C PRO A 270 9.19 29.79 3.50
N SER A 271 8.90 30.93 4.10
CA SER A 271 9.12 32.26 3.49
C SER A 271 10.56 32.72 3.70
N ASP A 272 10.96 33.76 2.95
CA ASP A 272 12.26 34.41 3.15
C ASP A 272 12.45 34.89 4.61
N GLU A 273 11.36 35.29 5.27
CA GLU A 273 11.35 35.67 6.68
C GLU A 273 11.65 34.48 7.60
N ASP A 274 11.13 33.30 7.28
CA ASP A 274 11.41 32.08 8.04
C ASP A 274 12.88 31.65 7.91
N PHE A 275 13.45 31.77 6.70
CA PHE A 275 14.88 31.56 6.49
C PHE A 275 15.74 32.57 7.24
N ALA A 276 15.41 33.86 7.18
CA ALA A 276 16.14 34.92 7.90
C ALA A 276 16.09 34.72 9.42
N ASN A 277 14.93 34.33 9.96
CA ASN A 277 14.75 34.05 11.39
C ASN A 277 15.60 32.84 11.84
N ALA A 278 15.67 31.80 11.03
CA ALA A 278 16.49 30.63 11.33
C ALA A 278 18.01 30.94 11.24
N GLU A 279 18.41 31.76 10.26
CA GLU A 279 19.78 32.23 10.13
C GLU A 279 20.18 33.12 11.32
N GLN A 280 19.31 34.05 11.71
CA GLN A 280 19.51 34.88 12.88
C GLN A 280 19.66 34.04 14.14
N TRP A 281 18.77 33.08 14.36
CA TRP A 281 18.80 32.20 15.51
C TRP A 281 20.14 31.45 15.65
N ILE A 282 20.68 30.86 14.56
CA ILE A 282 21.93 30.10 14.66
C ILE A 282 23.13 31.02 14.91
N ASN A 283 23.10 32.21 14.31
CA ASN A 283 24.15 33.22 14.51
C ASN A 283 24.15 33.81 15.93
N GLU A 284 22.98 33.99 16.54
CA GLU A 284 22.86 34.45 17.94
C GLU A 284 23.36 33.40 18.93
N LEU A 285 23.13 32.09 18.64
CA LEU A 285 23.60 31.00 19.49
C LEU A 285 25.09 30.67 19.31
N LYS A 286 25.68 31.01 18.16
CA LYS A 286 27.05 30.67 17.83
C LYS A 286 28.06 31.04 18.93
N PRO A 287 28.13 32.28 19.49
CA PRO A 287 29.11 32.65 20.52
C PRO A 287 28.96 31.81 21.80
N GLN A 288 27.71 31.45 22.18
CA GLN A 288 27.45 30.60 23.33
C GLN A 288 27.84 29.15 23.04
N PHE A 289 27.55 28.64 21.85
CA PHE A 289 27.87 27.28 21.43
C PHE A 289 29.40 27.06 21.36
N GLU A 290 30.15 28.07 20.94
CA GLU A 290 31.61 28.02 20.87
C GLU A 290 32.31 28.04 22.24
N THR A 291 31.68 28.64 23.27
CA THR A 291 32.34 28.90 24.56
C THR A 291 31.75 28.14 25.74
N THR A 292 30.54 27.61 25.64
CA THR A 292 29.88 26.96 26.79
C THR A 292 30.62 25.72 27.27
N THR A 293 30.63 25.52 28.59
CA THR A 293 31.03 24.25 29.23
C THR A 293 29.93 23.22 29.29
N GLU A 294 28.65 23.67 29.18
CA GLU A 294 27.42 22.85 29.26
C GLU A 294 26.84 22.60 27.88
N ILE A 295 27.69 22.09 26.96
CA ILE A 295 27.31 21.95 25.54
C ILE A 295 26.06 21.07 25.33
N GLY A 296 25.90 20.02 26.13
CA GLY A 296 24.72 19.13 26.05
C GLY A 296 23.43 19.83 26.43
N SER A 297 23.43 20.62 27.50
CA SER A 297 22.28 21.41 27.93
C SER A 297 21.90 22.47 26.91
N LEU A 298 22.89 23.19 26.35
CA LEU A 298 22.65 24.19 25.31
C LEU A 298 22.06 23.55 24.05
N THR A 299 22.69 22.48 23.57
CA THR A 299 22.23 21.79 22.37
C THR A 299 20.82 21.24 22.55
N ASN A 300 20.56 20.51 23.64
CA ASN A 300 19.26 19.89 23.89
C ASN A 300 18.12 20.88 24.11
N ALA A 301 18.44 22.11 24.56
CA ALA A 301 17.43 23.15 24.71
C ALA A 301 17.11 23.89 23.40
N ASN A 302 17.98 23.86 22.41
CA ASN A 302 17.87 24.72 21.22
C ASN A 302 17.87 23.99 19.88
N SER A 303 18.34 22.74 19.81
CA SER A 303 18.50 21.97 18.57
C SER A 303 17.30 21.04 18.31
N ASP A 304 17.00 20.82 17.03
CA ASP A 304 16.06 19.79 16.60
C ASP A 304 16.63 18.37 16.81
N VAL A 305 17.96 18.25 16.98
CA VAL A 305 18.67 16.99 17.24
C VAL A 305 19.19 16.97 18.67
N THR A 306 18.92 15.90 19.39
CA THR A 306 19.33 15.71 20.78
C THR A 306 20.80 15.27 20.85
N TYR A 307 21.63 16.01 21.62
CA TYR A 307 22.96 15.58 21.96
C TYR A 307 22.94 14.55 23.09
N LYS A 308 23.45 13.36 22.83
CA LYS A 308 23.49 12.25 23.80
C LYS A 308 24.90 11.96 24.35
N GLY A 309 25.95 12.61 23.81
CA GLY A 309 27.34 12.36 24.23
C GLY A 309 27.92 11.04 23.76
N GLU A 310 27.36 10.45 22.73
CA GLU A 310 27.79 9.18 22.14
C GLU A 310 29.15 9.32 21.43
N ASN A 311 29.93 8.21 21.41
CA ASN A 311 31.16 8.12 20.64
C ASN A 311 30.83 7.73 19.20
N LEU A 312 30.90 8.69 18.29
CA LEU A 312 30.49 8.50 16.89
C LEU A 312 31.66 7.96 16.05
N SER A 313 31.42 6.88 15.34
CA SER A 313 32.34 6.39 14.29
C SER A 313 32.27 7.30 13.04
N LYS A 314 33.21 7.16 12.12
CA LYS A 314 33.28 7.97 10.92
C LYS A 314 31.99 7.88 10.08
N ASP A 315 31.37 6.71 10.03
CA ASP A 315 30.13 6.50 9.26
C ASP A 315 28.88 7.00 9.98
N ALA A 316 28.94 7.15 11.30
CA ALA A 316 27.84 7.68 12.12
C ALA A 316 27.79 9.21 12.15
N VAL A 317 28.88 9.88 11.80
CA VAL A 317 28.92 11.36 11.73
C VAL A 317 28.25 11.84 10.44
N ASP A 318 27.42 12.88 10.57
CA ASP A 318 26.82 13.60 9.43
C ASP A 318 27.89 13.92 8.37
N ALA A 319 27.57 13.65 7.12
CA ALA A 319 28.51 13.80 6.00
C ALA A 319 29.10 15.20 5.90
N ASP A 320 28.31 16.23 6.26
CA ASP A 320 28.74 17.63 6.21
C ASP A 320 29.82 17.98 7.26
N PHE A 321 29.92 17.22 8.35
CA PHE A 321 30.87 17.42 9.43
C PHE A 321 31.91 16.31 9.54
N ARG A 322 31.88 15.30 8.69
CA ARG A 322 32.72 14.10 8.83
C ARG A 322 34.23 14.40 8.82
N ASP A 323 34.69 15.10 7.84
CA ASP A 323 36.11 15.43 7.70
C ASP A 323 36.57 16.39 8.80
N PHE A 324 35.75 17.37 9.16
CA PHE A 324 36.00 18.30 10.26
C PHE A 324 36.12 17.53 11.58
N ALA A 325 35.19 16.65 11.89
CA ALA A 325 35.14 15.92 13.16
C ALA A 325 36.36 15.02 13.39
N PHE A 326 36.94 14.44 12.32
CA PHE A 326 38.09 13.54 12.44
C PHE A 326 39.48 14.20 12.18
N SER A 327 39.50 15.45 11.70
CA SER A 327 40.75 16.21 11.50
C SER A 327 40.94 17.35 12.49
N GLY A 328 39.87 17.82 13.13
CA GLY A 328 39.86 18.90 14.10
C GLY A 328 40.32 18.54 15.49
N LYS A 329 40.42 19.53 16.35
CA LYS A 329 40.77 19.38 17.77
C LYS A 329 39.57 19.59 18.66
N LYS A 330 39.70 19.18 19.91
CA LYS A 330 38.68 19.46 20.95
C LYS A 330 38.42 20.98 20.97
N ASP A 331 37.13 21.30 21.07
CA ASP A 331 36.54 22.65 21.09
C ASP A 331 36.59 23.39 19.75
N ASP A 332 37.13 22.80 18.69
CA ASP A 332 36.96 23.35 17.34
C ASP A 332 35.49 23.35 16.94
N CYS A 333 35.06 24.42 16.26
CA CYS A 333 33.69 24.58 15.78
C CYS A 333 33.68 24.76 14.26
N MET A 334 32.66 24.23 13.60
CA MET A 334 32.41 24.39 12.17
C MET A 334 30.98 24.86 11.94
N GLY A 335 30.80 25.82 11.08
CA GLY A 335 29.49 26.38 10.70
C GLY A 335 29.29 27.83 11.15
N PRO A 336 28.10 28.41 10.96
CA PRO A 336 26.89 27.77 10.44
C PRO A 336 27.00 27.32 8.98
N LEU A 337 26.42 26.14 8.68
CA LEU A 337 26.20 25.64 7.34
C LEU A 337 24.71 25.68 7.04
N PHE A 338 24.35 25.92 5.78
CA PHE A 338 22.97 25.77 5.30
C PHE A 338 22.91 24.69 4.24
N VAL A 339 22.29 23.55 4.58
CA VAL A 339 22.19 22.38 3.71
C VAL A 339 20.77 21.80 3.81
N ASN A 340 20.12 21.53 2.68
CA ASN A 340 18.80 20.91 2.62
C ASN A 340 17.74 21.61 3.50
N ASN A 341 17.65 22.95 3.42
CA ASN A 341 16.76 23.78 4.23
C ASN A 341 17.00 23.65 5.75
N THR A 342 18.23 23.33 6.16
CA THR A 342 18.61 23.16 7.56
C THR A 342 19.84 23.98 7.85
N TYR A 343 19.76 24.84 8.86
CA TYR A 343 20.92 25.50 9.44
C TYR A 343 21.54 24.60 10.49
N LYS A 344 22.88 24.39 10.41
CA LYS A 344 23.57 23.51 11.36
C LYS A 344 24.99 23.96 11.60
N MET A 345 25.48 23.73 12.82
CA MET A 345 26.89 23.86 13.19
C MET A 345 27.30 22.77 14.16
N ALA A 346 28.55 22.42 14.17
CA ALA A 346 29.12 21.37 14.98
C ALA A 346 30.27 21.85 15.83
N ARG A 347 30.43 21.27 17.05
CA ARG A 347 31.58 21.43 17.93
C ARG A 347 32.12 20.08 18.35
N ILE A 348 33.44 19.93 18.25
CA ILE A 348 34.14 18.73 18.71
C ILE A 348 34.25 18.77 20.22
N VAL A 349 33.49 17.87 20.89
CA VAL A 349 33.52 17.78 22.37
C VAL A 349 34.72 16.96 22.85
N GLU A 350 35.00 15.87 22.15
CA GLU A 350 36.12 14.98 22.46
C GLU A 350 36.63 14.31 21.18
N THR A 351 37.94 14.17 21.03
CA THR A 351 38.59 13.51 19.89
C THR A 351 39.73 12.62 20.37
N GLY A 352 40.25 11.79 19.48
CA GLY A 352 41.32 10.82 19.82
C GLY A 352 40.86 9.64 20.61
N ILE A 353 39.54 9.36 20.63
CA ILE A 353 38.93 8.20 21.27
C ILE A 353 39.19 6.99 20.38
N MET A 354 39.75 5.93 20.93
CA MET A 354 39.94 4.65 20.27
C MET A 354 39.05 3.61 20.99
N LEU A 355 37.98 3.17 20.35
CA LEU A 355 37.02 2.20 20.89
C LEU A 355 36.57 1.22 19.81
N PRO A 356 36.19 -0.02 20.16
CA PRO A 356 35.61 -0.95 19.22
C PRO A 356 34.19 -0.51 18.82
N ASP A 357 33.75 -0.87 17.61
CA ASP A 357 32.37 -0.64 17.17
C ASP A 357 31.38 -1.60 17.79
N SER A 358 31.84 -2.73 18.26
CA SER A 358 31.03 -3.76 18.93
C SER A 358 31.88 -4.62 19.87
N VAL A 359 31.22 -5.19 20.85
CA VAL A 359 31.80 -6.15 21.77
C VAL A 359 30.87 -7.38 21.94
N LYS A 360 31.43 -8.53 22.14
CA LYS A 360 30.65 -9.72 22.45
C LYS A 360 30.49 -9.84 23.96
N LEU A 361 29.25 -9.87 24.42
CA LEU A 361 28.88 -9.83 25.83
C LEU A 361 28.19 -11.09 26.30
N ARG A 362 28.33 -11.34 27.59
CA ARG A 362 27.43 -12.19 28.35
C ARG A 362 27.04 -11.52 29.65
N HIS A 363 25.87 -11.88 30.21
CA HIS A 363 25.31 -11.22 31.38
C HIS A 363 24.60 -12.18 32.32
N ILE A 364 24.44 -11.73 33.56
CA ILE A 364 23.58 -12.32 34.58
C ILE A 364 22.68 -11.23 35.12
N LEU A 365 21.38 -11.35 34.92
CA LEU A 365 20.40 -10.42 35.50
C LEU A 365 20.03 -10.93 36.92
N VAL A 366 20.36 -10.16 37.94
CA VAL A 366 20.05 -10.42 39.33
C VAL A 366 18.89 -9.54 39.77
N GLN A 367 17.85 -10.18 40.32
CA GLN A 367 16.68 -9.49 40.87
C GLN A 367 16.16 -10.25 42.08
N GLN A 368 15.92 -9.55 43.22
CA GLN A 368 15.34 -10.07 44.44
C GLN A 368 14.22 -9.14 44.92
N ASP A 369 13.53 -9.50 45.99
CA ASP A 369 12.39 -8.78 46.55
C ASP A 369 12.73 -7.35 47.04
N THR A 370 13.98 -7.08 47.37
CA THR A 370 14.50 -5.78 47.78
C THR A 370 15.80 -5.45 47.09
N GLU A 371 16.06 -4.14 46.91
CA GLU A 371 17.28 -3.64 46.26
C GLU A 371 18.55 -4.08 47.04
N GLU A 372 18.53 -4.03 48.38
CA GLU A 372 19.64 -4.48 49.20
C GLU A 372 19.99 -5.97 49.01
N LYS A 373 18.98 -6.85 48.96
CA LYS A 373 19.18 -8.26 48.68
C LYS A 373 19.69 -8.52 47.25
N THR A 374 19.18 -7.72 46.28
CA THR A 374 19.67 -7.80 44.92
C THR A 374 21.15 -7.44 44.83
N GLN A 375 21.56 -6.34 45.50
CA GLN A 375 22.96 -5.93 45.53
C GLN A 375 23.85 -6.94 46.21
N LEU A 376 23.48 -7.44 47.40
CA LEU A 376 24.24 -8.46 48.12
C LEU A 376 24.44 -9.74 47.30
N LEU A 377 23.40 -10.17 46.57
CA LEU A 377 23.49 -11.34 45.70
C LEU A 377 24.38 -11.08 44.50
N ALA A 378 24.25 -9.92 43.87
CA ALA A 378 25.07 -9.51 42.72
C ALA A 378 26.55 -9.43 43.13
N ASP A 379 26.87 -8.82 44.30
CA ASP A 379 28.23 -8.74 44.83
C ASP A 379 28.81 -10.14 45.10
N SER A 380 28.01 -11.04 45.65
CA SER A 380 28.42 -12.42 45.90
C SER A 380 28.75 -13.19 44.60
N ILE A 381 27.89 -13.02 43.58
CA ILE A 381 28.09 -13.67 42.28
C ILE A 381 29.31 -13.09 41.56
N GLU A 382 29.45 -11.75 41.53
CA GLU A 382 30.62 -11.11 40.92
C GLU A 382 31.92 -11.54 41.58
N LYS A 383 31.94 -11.56 42.91
CA LYS A 383 33.09 -12.04 43.70
C LYS A 383 33.43 -13.48 43.36
N ALA A 384 32.44 -14.38 43.37
CA ALA A 384 32.64 -15.78 43.02
C ALA A 384 33.25 -15.97 41.62
N ILE A 385 32.75 -15.20 40.63
CA ILE A 385 33.29 -15.24 39.27
C ILE A 385 34.73 -14.70 39.22
N LYS A 386 35.04 -13.63 39.93
CA LYS A 386 36.41 -13.10 40.05
C LYS A 386 37.37 -14.07 40.77
N GLU A 387 36.86 -14.92 41.65
CA GLU A 387 37.59 -15.97 42.35
C GLU A 387 37.69 -17.29 41.55
N GLY A 388 37.12 -17.33 40.32
CA GLY A 388 37.27 -18.44 39.39
C GLY A 388 36.03 -19.32 39.17
N ALA A 389 34.87 -18.95 39.69
CA ALA A 389 33.63 -19.63 39.35
C ALA A 389 33.27 -19.46 37.86
N ASP A 390 32.74 -20.51 37.26
CA ASP A 390 32.32 -20.47 35.86
C ASP A 390 31.12 -19.57 35.67
N PHE A 391 31.27 -18.56 34.80
CA PHE A 391 30.24 -17.57 34.52
C PHE A 391 28.96 -18.22 33.94
N ALA A 392 29.10 -19.25 33.08
CA ALA A 392 27.96 -19.89 32.47
C ALA A 392 27.10 -20.66 33.47
N VAL A 393 27.77 -21.32 34.44
CA VAL A 393 27.10 -22.03 35.57
C VAL A 393 26.38 -21.01 36.46
N MET A 394 27.03 -19.87 36.75
CA MET A 394 26.42 -18.81 37.56
C MET A 394 25.22 -18.16 36.82
N ALA A 395 25.32 -17.98 35.53
CA ALA A 395 24.21 -17.47 34.70
C ALA A 395 23.00 -18.43 34.72
N GLN A 396 23.24 -19.71 34.52
CA GLN A 396 22.18 -20.74 34.57
C GLN A 396 21.50 -20.82 35.94
N THR A 397 22.27 -20.58 37.02
CA THR A 397 21.78 -20.72 38.40
C THR A 397 21.01 -19.47 38.88
N TYR A 398 21.49 -18.28 38.53
CA TYR A 398 21.03 -17.03 39.18
C TYR A 398 20.37 -16.03 38.25
N SER A 399 20.60 -16.13 36.93
CA SER A 399 20.03 -15.13 36.00
C SER A 399 18.52 -15.25 35.89
N LYS A 400 17.84 -14.13 36.05
CA LYS A 400 16.37 -14.00 35.83
C LYS A 400 16.00 -13.96 34.37
N MET A 401 16.96 -13.79 33.44
CA MET A 401 16.74 -13.81 32.02
C MET A 401 16.96 -15.22 31.43
N SER A 402 15.92 -16.03 31.46
CA SER A 402 15.95 -17.44 31.06
C SER A 402 16.47 -17.68 29.63
N GLN A 403 16.21 -16.75 28.71
CA GLN A 403 16.63 -16.87 27.31
C GLN A 403 18.15 -16.89 27.13
N THR A 404 18.87 -16.09 27.91
CA THR A 404 20.35 -16.04 27.89
C THR A 404 20.95 -16.98 28.94
N ALA A 405 20.30 -17.20 30.09
CA ALA A 405 20.76 -18.07 31.16
C ALA A 405 21.08 -19.49 30.66
N THR A 406 20.21 -20.09 29.84
CA THR A 406 20.39 -21.42 29.24
C THR A 406 21.59 -21.50 28.27
N LYS A 407 22.03 -20.36 27.75
CA LYS A 407 23.19 -20.21 26.87
C LYS A 407 24.43 -19.69 27.61
N GLY A 408 24.50 -19.88 28.95
CA GLY A 408 25.62 -19.39 29.77
C GLY A 408 25.68 -17.86 29.89
N GLY A 409 24.57 -17.18 29.69
CA GLY A 409 24.45 -15.73 29.77
C GLY A 409 24.80 -15.00 28.46
N GLU A 410 25.14 -15.67 27.36
CA GLU A 410 25.56 -15.03 26.12
C GLU A 410 24.44 -14.14 25.51
N ILE A 411 24.80 -12.86 25.26
CA ILE A 411 23.99 -11.90 24.52
C ILE A 411 24.41 -11.89 23.04
N GLY A 412 25.70 -12.16 22.76
CA GLY A 412 26.33 -12.04 21.45
C GLY A 412 27.01 -10.70 21.23
N TRP A 413 27.17 -10.31 19.93
CA TRP A 413 27.77 -9.04 19.55
C TRP A 413 26.77 -7.90 19.73
N VAL A 414 27.18 -6.87 20.49
CA VAL A 414 26.40 -5.69 20.81
C VAL A 414 27.17 -4.46 20.34
N LYS A 415 26.48 -3.56 19.62
CA LYS A 415 27.04 -2.28 19.18
C LYS A 415 26.89 -1.22 20.26
N GLU A 416 27.74 -0.22 20.23
CA GLU A 416 27.65 0.92 21.15
C GLU A 416 26.27 1.59 21.14
N ALA A 417 25.71 1.80 19.95
CA ALA A 417 24.41 2.44 19.75
C ALA A 417 23.20 1.62 20.30
N ASP A 418 23.38 0.33 20.58
CA ASP A 418 22.34 -0.55 21.11
C ASP A 418 22.28 -0.53 22.65
N LEU A 419 23.18 0.21 23.29
CA LEU A 419 23.32 0.32 24.74
C LEU A 419 22.95 1.71 25.24
N GLU A 420 22.42 1.81 26.47
CA GLU A 420 22.29 3.09 27.16
C GLU A 420 23.66 3.72 27.39
N ASN A 421 23.77 5.06 27.28
CA ASN A 421 25.05 5.78 27.25
C ASN A 421 26.02 5.38 28.38
N GLU A 422 25.54 5.28 29.62
CA GLU A 422 26.37 4.89 30.76
C GLU A 422 26.88 3.44 30.65
N MET A 423 26.02 2.54 30.14
CA MET A 423 26.37 1.15 29.88
C MET A 423 27.34 1.06 28.70
N ALA A 424 27.07 1.78 27.63
CA ALA A 424 27.92 1.83 26.44
C ALA A 424 29.35 2.27 26.77
N GLU A 425 29.53 3.34 27.54
CA GLU A 425 30.82 3.85 27.91
C GLU A 425 31.65 2.82 28.69
N LYS A 426 31.03 2.15 29.69
CA LYS A 426 31.69 1.16 30.52
C LYS A 426 32.01 -0.11 29.76
N VAL A 427 31.05 -0.61 28.98
CA VAL A 427 31.17 -1.84 28.18
C VAL A 427 32.24 -1.69 27.09
N MET A 428 32.24 -0.56 26.35
CA MET A 428 33.19 -0.38 25.26
C MET A 428 34.63 -0.16 25.76
N LYS A 429 34.83 0.33 26.99
CA LYS A 429 36.15 0.49 27.61
C LYS A 429 36.65 -0.76 28.34
N ALA A 430 35.76 -1.66 28.75
CA ALA A 430 36.12 -2.83 29.53
C ALA A 430 37.02 -3.79 28.75
N SER A 431 37.98 -4.38 29.43
CA SER A 431 38.93 -5.36 28.88
C SER A 431 38.27 -6.72 28.64
N VAL A 432 38.83 -7.54 27.73
CA VAL A 432 38.38 -8.93 27.56
C VAL A 432 38.49 -9.70 28.88
N ASN A 433 37.44 -10.42 29.24
CA ASN A 433 37.22 -11.13 30.48
C ASN A 433 36.98 -10.25 31.72
N GLU A 434 36.91 -8.94 31.58
CA GLU A 434 36.55 -8.07 32.70
C GLU A 434 35.09 -8.30 33.10
N VAL A 435 34.84 -8.45 34.41
CA VAL A 435 33.52 -8.63 35.01
C VAL A 435 33.20 -7.44 35.89
N PHE A 436 32.03 -6.87 35.67
CA PHE A 436 31.55 -5.71 36.40
C PHE A 436 30.03 -5.68 36.51
N GLN A 437 29.54 -4.90 37.47
CA GLN A 437 28.09 -4.70 37.66
C GLN A 437 27.62 -3.37 37.06
N MET A 438 26.37 -3.42 36.59
CA MET A 438 25.61 -2.23 36.23
C MET A 438 24.18 -2.34 36.73
N LYS A 439 23.66 -1.23 37.27
CA LYS A 439 22.26 -1.15 37.70
C LYS A 439 21.38 -0.81 36.47
N GLY A 440 20.39 -1.61 36.20
CA GLY A 440 19.40 -1.40 35.15
C GLY A 440 17.98 -1.30 35.69
N SER A 441 17.02 -0.99 34.84
CA SER A 441 15.62 -0.86 35.22
C SER A 441 14.98 -2.12 35.79
N TYR A 442 15.54 -3.31 35.49
CA TYR A 442 14.99 -4.60 35.89
C TYR A 442 15.83 -5.30 36.99
N GLY A 443 16.85 -4.64 37.52
CA GLY A 443 17.74 -5.20 38.52
C GLY A 443 19.20 -4.89 38.23
N ILE A 444 20.12 -5.70 38.80
CA ILE A 444 21.56 -5.55 38.59
C ILE A 444 22.02 -6.54 37.53
N GLN A 445 22.69 -6.02 36.51
CA GLN A 445 23.33 -6.85 35.47
C GLN A 445 24.81 -7.02 35.81
N ILE A 446 25.27 -8.26 35.92
CA ILE A 446 26.70 -8.61 35.97
C ILE A 446 27.10 -8.90 34.52
N LEU A 447 27.99 -8.10 33.97
CA LEU A 447 28.41 -8.14 32.57
C LEU A 447 29.83 -8.68 32.48
N GLN A 448 30.12 -9.41 31.41
CA GLN A 448 31.48 -9.79 31.04
C GLN A 448 31.70 -9.61 29.55
N VAL A 449 32.80 -8.95 29.19
CA VAL A 449 33.24 -8.82 27.80
C VAL A 449 33.97 -10.10 27.40
N MET A 450 33.45 -10.77 26.37
CA MET A 450 34.06 -12.02 25.86
C MET A 450 35.08 -11.75 24.76
N GLU A 451 34.70 -10.88 23.81
CA GLU A 451 35.50 -10.51 22.66
C GLU A 451 35.28 -9.04 22.32
N ARG A 452 36.26 -8.41 21.67
CA ARG A 452 36.16 -7.02 21.19
C ARG A 452 36.48 -6.97 19.71
N ALA A 453 35.73 -6.17 18.95
CA ALA A 453 36.09 -5.80 17.57
C ALA A 453 37.38 -4.94 17.56
N ALA A 454 37.97 -4.72 16.40
CA ALA A 454 39.11 -3.82 16.26
C ALA A 454 38.71 -2.39 16.69
N GLU A 455 39.62 -1.72 17.39
CA GLU A 455 39.40 -0.35 17.79
C GLU A 455 39.44 0.59 16.56
N THR A 456 38.46 1.47 16.48
CA THR A 456 38.34 2.50 15.44
C THR A 456 38.35 3.88 16.06
N PRO A 457 38.83 4.90 15.32
CA PRO A 457 38.79 6.29 15.79
C PRO A 457 37.34 6.73 15.96
N LYS A 458 37.06 7.39 17.09
CA LYS A 458 35.74 7.95 17.41
C LYS A 458 35.86 9.37 17.89
N VAL A 459 34.76 10.09 17.78
CA VAL A 459 34.63 11.48 18.23
C VAL A 459 33.31 11.68 18.97
N LYS A 460 33.28 12.61 19.94
CA LYS A 460 32.03 13.16 20.46
C LYS A 460 31.79 14.50 19.79
N LEU A 461 30.68 14.64 19.12
CA LEU A 461 30.30 15.80 18.35
C LEU A 461 28.95 16.34 18.80
N ALA A 462 28.93 17.60 19.23
CA ALA A 462 27.66 18.30 19.45
C ALA A 462 27.24 18.99 18.16
N ILE A 463 25.99 18.79 17.74
CA ILE A 463 25.43 19.41 16.55
C ILE A 463 24.22 20.26 16.97
N LEU A 464 24.32 21.55 16.68
CA LEU A 464 23.20 22.47 16.78
C LEU A 464 22.56 22.57 15.40
N GLU A 465 21.31 22.14 15.30
CA GLU A 465 20.60 21.99 14.03
C GLU A 465 19.18 22.52 14.14
N ARG A 466 18.73 23.23 13.10
CA ARG A 466 17.34 23.64 12.94
C ARG A 466 16.93 23.58 11.48
N LYS A 467 15.92 22.76 11.21
CA LYS A 467 15.26 22.73 9.92
C LYS A 467 14.36 23.95 9.79
N VAL A 468 14.46 24.66 8.66
CA VAL A 468 13.56 25.77 8.37
C VAL A 468 12.20 25.22 7.99
N VAL A 469 11.21 25.54 8.80
CA VAL A 469 9.81 25.16 8.58
C VAL A 469 8.95 26.44 8.47
N PRO A 470 7.81 26.38 7.75
CA PRO A 470 6.91 27.54 7.67
C PRO A 470 6.40 27.95 9.04
N SER A 471 6.61 29.21 9.42
CA SER A 471 6.05 29.76 10.65
C SER A 471 4.53 29.86 10.60
N SER A 472 3.87 30.00 11.74
CA SER A 472 2.42 30.22 11.82
C SER A 472 1.98 31.47 11.03
N ALA A 473 2.83 32.49 10.95
CA ALA A 473 2.56 33.69 10.15
C ALA A 473 2.59 33.37 8.65
N THR A 474 3.58 32.60 8.18
CA THR A 474 3.68 32.14 6.79
C THR A 474 2.49 31.25 6.43
N GLN A 475 2.14 30.28 7.29
CA GLN A 475 0.97 29.43 7.08
C GLN A 475 -0.32 30.24 6.98
N ALA A 476 -0.51 31.24 7.86
CA ALA A 476 -1.69 32.11 7.85
C ALA A 476 -1.76 32.95 6.55
N LYS A 477 -0.62 33.49 6.07
CA LYS A 477 -0.56 34.23 4.79
C LYS A 477 -0.97 33.35 3.60
N ILE A 478 -0.45 32.10 3.55
CA ILE A 478 -0.77 31.15 2.46
C ILE A 478 -2.25 30.76 2.53
N PHE A 479 -2.76 30.50 3.74
CA PHE A 479 -4.16 30.16 3.99
C PHE A 479 -5.10 31.30 3.52
N GLN A 480 -4.80 32.54 3.89
CA GLN A 480 -5.58 33.71 3.45
C GLN A 480 -5.53 33.89 1.94
N ARG A 481 -4.35 33.71 1.32
CA ARG A 481 -4.20 33.76 -0.14
C ARG A 481 -5.04 32.71 -0.84
N ALA A 482 -5.03 31.47 -0.35
CA ALA A 482 -5.83 30.39 -0.91
C ALA A 482 -7.35 30.63 -0.75
N LYS A 483 -7.78 31.15 0.42
CA LYS A 483 -9.20 31.56 0.63
C LYS A 483 -9.64 32.69 -0.29
N GLN A 484 -8.82 33.71 -0.41
CA GLN A 484 -9.10 34.81 -1.33
C GLN A 484 -9.20 34.30 -2.77
N PHE A 485 -8.27 33.44 -3.17
CA PHE A 485 -8.27 32.82 -4.50
C PHE A 485 -9.57 32.03 -4.74
N ALA A 486 -10.01 31.20 -3.79
CA ALA A 486 -11.25 30.44 -3.89
C ALA A 486 -12.48 31.35 -4.04
N TYR A 487 -12.53 32.42 -3.24
CA TYR A 487 -13.64 33.37 -3.26
C TYR A 487 -13.74 34.14 -4.61
N GLU A 488 -12.62 34.59 -5.14
CA GLU A 488 -12.57 35.36 -6.42
C GLU A 488 -12.84 34.48 -7.64
N ASN A 489 -12.52 33.20 -7.57
CA ASN A 489 -12.56 32.26 -8.69
C ASN A 489 -13.67 31.21 -8.54
N ASN A 490 -14.90 31.66 -8.53
CA ASN A 490 -16.10 30.88 -8.25
C ASN A 490 -16.61 30.00 -9.41
N THR A 491 -15.87 29.89 -10.52
CA THR A 491 -16.14 28.93 -11.60
C THR A 491 -14.86 28.23 -12.06
N PRO A 492 -14.95 27.02 -12.62
CA PRO A 492 -13.77 26.26 -13.08
C PRO A 492 -12.90 27.02 -14.09
N GLU A 493 -13.53 27.81 -14.98
CA GLU A 493 -12.82 28.59 -16.00
C GLU A 493 -12.04 29.75 -15.38
N LYS A 494 -12.64 30.45 -14.41
CA LYS A 494 -11.96 31.52 -13.66
C LYS A 494 -10.80 30.96 -12.85
N LEU A 495 -11.05 29.83 -12.15
CA LEU A 495 -10.04 29.16 -11.36
C LEU A 495 -8.82 28.77 -12.21
N GLU A 496 -9.03 28.17 -13.36
CA GLU A 496 -7.95 27.77 -14.28
C GLU A 496 -7.19 28.98 -14.80
N LYS A 497 -7.91 30.02 -15.26
CA LYS A 497 -7.33 31.23 -15.80
C LYS A 497 -6.48 31.96 -14.74
N SER A 498 -7.04 32.19 -13.56
CA SER A 498 -6.31 32.87 -12.48
C SER A 498 -5.14 32.05 -11.95
N ALA A 499 -5.26 30.72 -11.95
CA ALA A 499 -4.13 29.86 -11.59
C ALA A 499 -2.98 30.03 -12.58
N LEU A 500 -3.26 30.05 -13.88
CA LEU A 500 -2.25 30.29 -14.91
C LEU A 500 -1.61 31.68 -14.79
N GLU A 501 -2.43 32.72 -14.57
CA GLU A 501 -1.95 34.10 -14.40
C GLU A 501 -1.05 34.28 -13.16
N GLN A 502 -1.33 33.53 -12.10
CA GLN A 502 -0.55 33.56 -10.86
C GLN A 502 0.59 32.53 -10.81
N GLY A 503 0.83 31.76 -11.87
CA GLY A 503 1.84 30.72 -11.92
C GLY A 503 1.57 29.52 -10.98
N LEU A 504 0.29 29.32 -10.60
CA LEU A 504 -0.10 28.23 -9.72
C LEU A 504 -0.33 26.93 -10.52
N SER A 505 -0.02 25.78 -9.89
CA SER A 505 -0.25 24.47 -10.48
C SER A 505 -1.73 24.11 -10.47
N CYS A 506 -2.36 24.11 -11.63
CA CYS A 506 -3.74 23.62 -11.84
C CYS A 506 -3.68 22.23 -12.48
N ARG A 507 -4.29 21.22 -11.85
CA ARG A 507 -4.24 19.81 -12.30
C ARG A 507 -5.64 19.26 -12.51
N PRO A 508 -5.89 18.56 -13.64
CA PRO A 508 -7.14 17.86 -13.86
C PRO A 508 -7.13 16.47 -13.20
N ILE A 509 -8.31 16.01 -12.83
CA ILE A 509 -8.61 14.62 -12.46
C ILE A 509 -9.86 14.20 -13.20
N SER A 510 -9.79 13.09 -13.89
CA SER A 510 -10.93 12.49 -14.58
C SER A 510 -11.38 11.22 -13.86
N SER A 511 -12.70 11.02 -13.86
CA SER A 511 -13.35 9.80 -13.34
C SER A 511 -13.01 9.48 -11.88
N LEU A 512 -12.99 10.51 -11.00
CA LEU A 512 -12.84 10.32 -9.56
C LEU A 512 -13.97 9.45 -9.02
N ASP A 513 -13.64 8.31 -8.43
CA ASP A 513 -14.61 7.38 -7.85
C ASP A 513 -15.02 7.82 -6.43
N ILE A 514 -16.29 7.59 -6.06
CA ILE A 514 -16.84 7.97 -4.75
C ILE A 514 -16.14 7.27 -3.58
N ASN A 515 -15.61 6.08 -3.80
CA ASN A 515 -14.92 5.29 -2.77
C ASN A 515 -13.40 5.49 -2.77
N GLN A 516 -12.88 6.36 -3.66
CA GLN A 516 -11.46 6.66 -3.71
C GLN A 516 -11.03 7.37 -2.41
N THR A 517 -10.03 6.85 -1.72
CA THR A 517 -9.55 7.39 -0.44
C THR A 517 -8.70 8.65 -0.61
N ARG A 518 -8.04 8.80 -1.76
CA ARG A 518 -7.15 9.93 -2.07
C ARG A 518 -7.42 10.52 -3.44
N VAL A 519 -7.17 11.80 -3.56
CA VAL A 519 -7.15 12.52 -4.84
C VAL A 519 -5.70 12.59 -5.32
N ALA A 520 -5.35 11.85 -6.35
CA ALA A 520 -3.98 11.71 -6.83
C ALA A 520 -2.99 11.38 -5.69
N ASN A 521 -1.89 12.12 -5.57
CA ASN A 521 -0.87 11.94 -4.51
C ASN A 521 -1.08 12.88 -3.31
N LEU A 522 -2.29 13.45 -3.15
CA LEU A 522 -2.60 14.33 -2.02
C LEU A 522 -2.92 13.51 -0.79
N LYS A 523 -2.17 13.69 0.29
CA LYS A 523 -2.49 13.12 1.60
C LYS A 523 -3.73 13.81 2.17
N ASN A 524 -4.49 13.13 3.03
CA ASN A 524 -5.68 13.66 3.71
C ASN A 524 -6.72 14.29 2.78
N SER A 525 -6.81 13.82 1.51
CA SER A 525 -7.64 14.42 0.47
C SER A 525 -9.03 13.79 0.31
N ARG A 526 -9.41 12.84 1.17
CA ARG A 526 -10.74 12.20 1.16
C ARG A 526 -11.88 13.22 1.24
N GLN A 527 -11.69 14.30 1.97
CA GLN A 527 -12.64 15.41 2.08
C GLN A 527 -12.99 16.03 0.72
N ILE A 528 -12.05 16.07 -0.23
CA ILE A 528 -12.27 16.56 -1.60
C ILE A 528 -13.22 15.62 -2.35
N VAL A 529 -13.03 14.30 -2.20
CA VAL A 529 -13.91 13.30 -2.81
C VAL A 529 -15.35 13.47 -2.30
N ARG A 530 -15.52 13.54 -0.96
CA ARG A 530 -16.84 13.73 -0.35
C ARG A 530 -17.51 15.03 -0.81
N TRP A 531 -16.75 16.11 -0.89
CA TRP A 531 -17.24 17.40 -1.38
C TRP A 531 -17.69 17.31 -2.83
N ALA A 532 -16.90 16.66 -3.70
CA ALA A 532 -17.19 16.53 -5.12
C ALA A 532 -18.51 15.78 -5.40
N PHE A 533 -18.85 14.80 -4.56
CA PHE A 533 -20.11 14.05 -4.71
C PHE A 533 -21.32 14.68 -4.01
N LYS A 534 -21.11 15.72 -3.20
CA LYS A 534 -22.18 16.48 -2.54
C LYS A 534 -22.60 17.73 -3.30
N ASN A 535 -21.79 18.19 -4.22
CA ASN A 535 -21.98 19.45 -4.93
C ASN A 535 -22.19 19.23 -6.42
N GLU A 536 -22.75 20.24 -7.09
CA GLU A 536 -23.07 20.22 -8.50
C GLU A 536 -21.85 20.58 -9.37
N VAL A 537 -21.93 20.24 -10.66
CA VAL A 537 -20.94 20.65 -11.65
C VAL A 537 -20.86 22.19 -11.72
N ASN A 538 -19.69 22.71 -12.01
CA ASN A 538 -19.33 24.13 -12.00
C ASN A 538 -19.23 24.78 -10.61
N THR A 539 -19.25 23.99 -9.53
CA THR A 539 -18.98 24.48 -8.17
C THR A 539 -17.48 24.50 -7.90
N VAL A 540 -17.01 25.58 -7.27
CA VAL A 540 -15.64 25.70 -6.73
C VAL A 540 -15.73 25.54 -5.21
N SER A 541 -14.77 24.81 -4.65
CA SER A 541 -14.72 24.56 -3.21
C SER A 541 -14.20 25.77 -2.42
N ASP A 542 -14.43 25.75 -1.12
CA ASP A 542 -13.54 26.39 -0.16
C ASP A 542 -12.19 25.64 -0.15
N ILE A 543 -11.29 26.04 0.69
CA ILE A 543 -9.97 25.42 0.81
C ILE A 543 -10.05 24.05 1.51
N PHE A 544 -9.17 23.14 1.10
CA PHE A 544 -8.91 21.87 1.76
C PHE A 544 -7.46 21.83 2.22
N GLU A 545 -7.24 21.42 3.45
CA GLU A 545 -5.91 21.19 4.00
C GLU A 545 -5.49 19.73 3.72
N CYS A 546 -4.39 19.56 3.00
CA CYS A 546 -3.86 18.28 2.57
C CYS A 546 -2.36 18.18 2.90
N ASP A 547 -2.05 17.93 4.18
CA ASP A 547 -0.70 17.87 4.73
C ASP A 547 0.05 19.22 4.53
N ASP A 548 1.08 19.22 3.69
CA ASP A 548 1.91 20.39 3.34
C ASP A 548 1.32 21.28 2.21
N LYS A 549 0.02 21.10 1.90
CA LYS A 549 -0.66 21.77 0.78
C LYS A 549 -2.04 22.25 1.15
N ILE A 550 -2.43 23.38 0.59
CA ILE A 550 -3.81 23.85 0.57
C ILE A 550 -4.33 23.69 -0.86
N ILE A 551 -5.51 23.13 -0.98
CA ILE A 551 -6.14 22.80 -2.26
C ILE A 551 -7.43 23.58 -2.42
N VAL A 552 -7.63 24.15 -3.61
CA VAL A 552 -8.92 24.66 -4.08
C VAL A 552 -9.33 23.82 -5.28
N ALA A 553 -10.51 23.20 -5.23
CA ALA A 553 -10.99 22.29 -6.26
C ALA A 553 -12.23 22.84 -6.95
N ALA A 554 -12.43 22.46 -8.22
CA ALA A 554 -13.60 22.79 -9.02
C ALA A 554 -14.14 21.53 -9.71
N ILE A 555 -15.46 21.32 -9.67
CA ILE A 555 -16.12 20.20 -10.35
C ILE A 555 -16.36 20.60 -11.82
N THR A 556 -15.72 19.88 -12.74
CA THR A 556 -15.81 20.13 -14.19
C THR A 556 -16.77 19.19 -14.92
N GLY A 557 -17.06 18.03 -14.30
CA GLY A 557 -17.95 17.04 -14.87
C GLY A 557 -18.51 16.08 -13.84
N ALA A 558 -19.64 15.47 -14.14
CA ALA A 558 -20.28 14.46 -13.33
C ALA A 558 -20.85 13.35 -14.23
N ASN A 559 -20.50 12.12 -13.91
CA ASN A 559 -21.12 10.95 -14.49
C ASN A 559 -21.92 10.24 -13.40
N GLU A 560 -23.19 9.98 -13.66
CA GLU A 560 -24.04 9.25 -12.74
C GLU A 560 -23.92 7.73 -13.00
N LYS A 561 -24.18 6.95 -11.97
CA LYS A 561 -24.23 5.48 -12.09
C LYS A 561 -25.32 5.06 -13.06
N GLY A 562 -24.97 4.21 -14.00
CA GLY A 562 -25.92 3.72 -14.99
C GLY A 562 -25.27 3.41 -16.33
N TYR A 563 -25.75 4.00 -17.39
CA TYR A 563 -25.19 3.86 -18.73
C TYR A 563 -24.78 5.22 -19.26
N ARG A 564 -23.61 5.29 -19.89
CA ARG A 564 -23.18 6.49 -20.61
C ARG A 564 -24.23 6.83 -21.65
N ASP A 565 -24.57 8.11 -21.74
CA ASP A 565 -25.54 8.55 -22.73
C ASP A 565 -25.01 8.42 -24.17
N LEU A 566 -25.94 8.43 -25.13
CA LEU A 566 -25.61 8.28 -26.55
C LEU A 566 -24.63 9.35 -27.04
N GLU A 567 -24.77 10.58 -26.56
CA GLU A 567 -23.93 11.69 -27.01
C GLU A 567 -22.49 11.53 -26.56
N SER A 568 -22.27 11.06 -25.30
CA SER A 568 -20.92 10.81 -24.76
C SER A 568 -20.17 9.68 -25.46
N VAL A 569 -20.85 8.75 -26.13
CA VAL A 569 -20.25 7.62 -26.86
C VAL A 569 -20.42 7.72 -28.36
N LYS A 570 -20.97 8.85 -28.86
CA LYS A 570 -21.32 9.06 -30.24
C LYS A 570 -20.15 8.91 -31.21
N ASP A 571 -19.01 9.50 -30.89
CA ASP A 571 -17.81 9.39 -31.75
C ASP A 571 -17.29 7.96 -31.86
N PHE A 572 -17.34 7.21 -30.77
CA PHE A 572 -16.99 5.79 -30.77
C PHE A 572 -17.93 5.01 -31.71
N LEU A 573 -19.24 5.19 -31.57
CA LEU A 573 -20.24 4.52 -32.39
C LEU A 573 -20.17 4.98 -33.87
N LEU A 574 -19.95 6.26 -34.08
CA LEU A 574 -19.80 6.83 -35.41
C LEU A 574 -18.61 6.22 -36.17
N ASN A 575 -17.48 6.09 -35.50
CA ASN A 575 -16.28 5.49 -36.08
C ASN A 575 -16.50 4.00 -36.43
N GLU A 576 -17.26 3.27 -35.61
CA GLU A 576 -17.63 1.90 -35.91
C GLU A 576 -18.55 1.78 -37.13
N ILE A 577 -19.59 2.61 -37.20
CA ILE A 577 -20.51 2.65 -38.35
C ILE A 577 -19.78 3.08 -39.64
N ARG A 578 -18.89 4.07 -39.52
CA ARG A 578 -18.04 4.51 -40.65
C ARG A 578 -17.18 3.38 -41.18
N ARG A 579 -16.53 2.65 -40.26
CA ARG A 579 -15.70 1.49 -40.63
C ARG A 579 -16.52 0.42 -41.34
N ASP A 580 -17.72 0.15 -40.87
CA ASP A 580 -18.60 -0.82 -41.51
C ASP A 580 -19.03 -0.40 -42.91
N LYS A 581 -19.42 0.87 -43.07
CA LYS A 581 -19.79 1.43 -44.38
C LYS A 581 -18.62 1.48 -45.36
N LYS A 582 -17.43 1.87 -44.89
CA LYS A 582 -16.19 1.82 -45.68
C LYS A 582 -15.83 0.40 -46.09
N ALA A 583 -16.01 -0.57 -45.17
CA ALA A 583 -15.76 -1.96 -45.49
C ALA A 583 -16.66 -2.44 -46.62
N GLU A 584 -17.95 -2.15 -46.57
CA GLU A 584 -18.88 -2.55 -47.66
C GLU A 584 -18.55 -1.86 -48.99
N ALA A 585 -18.20 -0.57 -48.96
CA ALA A 585 -17.75 0.14 -50.17
C ALA A 585 -16.49 -0.49 -50.78
N ILE A 586 -15.50 -0.77 -49.96
CA ILE A 586 -14.24 -1.38 -50.41
C ILE A 586 -14.48 -2.83 -50.89
N LYS A 587 -15.34 -3.60 -50.19
CA LYS A 587 -15.73 -4.94 -50.67
C LYS A 587 -16.34 -4.93 -52.06
N GLN A 588 -17.22 -3.99 -52.36
CA GLN A 588 -17.82 -3.83 -53.68
C GLN A 588 -16.74 -3.47 -54.71
N GLU A 589 -15.83 -2.57 -54.37
CA GLU A 589 -14.71 -2.15 -55.24
C GLU A 589 -13.73 -3.28 -55.54
N MET A 590 -13.47 -4.14 -54.57
CA MET A 590 -12.52 -5.28 -54.68
C MET A 590 -13.16 -6.53 -55.29
N SER A 591 -14.48 -6.60 -55.34
CA SER A 591 -15.20 -7.77 -55.79
C SER A 591 -14.89 -8.07 -57.28
N GLY A 592 -14.57 -9.33 -57.60
CA GLY A 592 -14.28 -9.80 -58.94
C GLY A 592 -12.90 -9.47 -59.51
N LYS A 593 -12.10 -8.70 -58.76
CA LYS A 593 -10.71 -8.35 -59.15
C LYS A 593 -9.71 -9.45 -58.72
N GLN A 594 -8.65 -9.60 -59.52
CA GLN A 594 -7.52 -10.50 -59.25
C GLN A 594 -6.41 -9.75 -58.48
N ILE A 595 -5.50 -10.47 -57.79
CA ILE A 595 -4.37 -9.85 -57.10
C ILE A 595 -3.54 -8.95 -58.03
N ALA A 596 -3.37 -9.32 -59.30
CA ALA A 596 -2.63 -8.55 -60.30
C ALA A 596 -3.26 -7.16 -60.57
N ASP A 597 -4.61 -7.04 -60.50
CA ASP A 597 -5.31 -5.79 -60.73
C ASP A 597 -4.98 -4.77 -59.62
N PHE A 598 -4.81 -5.24 -58.37
CA PHE A 598 -4.43 -4.41 -57.23
C PHE A 598 -2.96 -3.95 -57.28
N VAL A 599 -2.07 -4.76 -57.83
CA VAL A 599 -0.66 -4.38 -58.07
C VAL A 599 -0.59 -3.22 -59.06
N ALA A 600 -1.44 -3.24 -60.10
CA ALA A 600 -1.48 -2.20 -61.10
C ALA A 600 -2.12 -0.90 -60.61
N ASP A 601 -2.93 -0.94 -59.53
CA ASP A 601 -3.77 0.19 -59.07
C ASP A 601 -3.35 0.69 -57.67
N VAL A 602 -2.05 0.81 -57.44
CA VAL A 602 -1.47 1.33 -56.17
C VAL A 602 -1.96 2.79 -55.92
N ALA A 603 -2.20 3.57 -56.96
CA ALA A 603 -2.70 4.94 -56.85
C ALA A 603 -4.11 5.01 -56.21
N ALA A 604 -4.91 3.94 -56.31
CA ALA A 604 -6.21 3.84 -55.66
C ALA A 604 -6.11 3.44 -54.14
N GLY A 605 -4.90 3.37 -53.59
CA GLY A 605 -4.64 3.08 -52.16
C GLY A 605 -4.59 1.61 -51.83
N TYR A 606 -4.40 0.72 -52.77
CA TYR A 606 -4.16 -0.70 -52.56
C TYR A 606 -2.72 -0.97 -52.18
N THR A 607 -2.54 -1.94 -51.29
CA THR A 607 -1.23 -2.51 -50.94
C THR A 607 -1.29 -4.02 -51.15
N VAL A 608 -0.25 -4.58 -51.82
CA VAL A 608 -0.10 -6.04 -52.00
C VAL A 608 1.15 -6.51 -51.27
N ASP A 609 0.98 -7.54 -50.46
CA ASP A 609 2.09 -8.11 -49.68
C ASP A 609 1.85 -9.61 -49.42
N THR A 610 2.80 -10.29 -48.81
CA THR A 610 2.80 -11.73 -48.59
C THR A 610 2.97 -12.06 -47.12
N LEU A 611 2.13 -12.94 -46.61
CA LEU A 611 2.29 -13.54 -45.27
C LEU A 611 2.65 -15.00 -45.39
N ARG A 612 3.51 -15.47 -44.50
CA ARG A 612 3.99 -16.83 -44.44
C ARG A 612 3.84 -17.42 -43.05
N GLY A 613 3.65 -18.74 -43.00
CA GLY A 613 3.61 -19.46 -41.73
C GLY A 613 2.33 -19.19 -40.91
N ILE A 614 1.24 -18.86 -41.56
CA ILE A 614 -0.03 -18.49 -40.89
C ILE A 614 -0.84 -19.74 -40.60
N THR A 615 -1.33 -19.86 -39.38
CA THR A 615 -2.28 -20.85 -38.91
C THR A 615 -3.62 -20.22 -38.57
N PHE A 616 -4.65 -21.02 -38.31
CA PHE A 616 -5.96 -20.53 -37.85
C PHE A 616 -5.86 -19.69 -36.57
N ASN A 617 -4.98 -20.10 -35.67
CA ASN A 617 -4.81 -19.45 -34.35
C ASN A 617 -3.72 -18.37 -34.33
N THR A 618 -3.17 -17.95 -35.46
CA THR A 618 -2.16 -16.89 -35.51
C THR A 618 -2.73 -15.61 -34.90
N PRO A 619 -2.17 -15.08 -33.79
CA PRO A 619 -2.74 -13.91 -33.12
C PRO A 619 -2.33 -12.58 -33.75
N TYR A 620 -1.17 -12.58 -34.44
CA TYR A 620 -0.53 -11.39 -35.01
C TYR A 620 0.43 -11.79 -36.11
N ALA A 621 0.45 -11.09 -37.23
CA ALA A 621 1.38 -11.39 -38.33
C ALA A 621 1.85 -10.13 -39.06
N GLY A 622 3.17 -10.00 -39.23
CA GLY A 622 3.85 -9.02 -40.06
C GLY A 622 3.29 -7.59 -39.99
N SER A 623 3.14 -6.95 -41.12
CA SER A 623 2.66 -5.60 -41.29
C SER A 623 1.13 -5.43 -41.09
N VAL A 624 0.38 -6.53 -41.17
CA VAL A 624 -1.10 -6.47 -41.01
C VAL A 624 -1.54 -6.44 -39.55
N GLY A 625 -0.66 -6.83 -38.62
CA GLY A 625 -0.97 -6.84 -37.19
C GLY A 625 -1.96 -7.94 -36.79
N ARG A 626 -3.01 -7.58 -36.07
CA ARG A 626 -4.04 -8.50 -35.58
C ARG A 626 -5.23 -8.53 -36.54
N GLU A 627 -5.28 -9.55 -37.41
CA GLU A 627 -6.36 -9.75 -38.37
C GLU A 627 -6.91 -11.19 -38.28
N PRO A 628 -7.63 -11.53 -37.21
CA PRO A 628 -8.01 -12.91 -36.93
C PRO A 628 -8.93 -13.51 -38.00
N GLU A 629 -9.83 -12.72 -38.60
CA GLU A 629 -10.75 -13.19 -39.63
C GLU A 629 -9.99 -13.51 -40.94
N LEU A 630 -9.02 -12.69 -41.30
CA LEU A 630 -8.12 -12.92 -42.45
C LEU A 630 -7.34 -14.23 -42.23
N PHE A 631 -6.71 -14.42 -41.10
CA PHE A 631 -5.87 -15.59 -40.82
C PHE A 631 -6.69 -16.88 -40.78
N ALA A 632 -7.85 -16.83 -40.12
CA ALA A 632 -8.74 -17.98 -40.09
C ALA A 632 -9.21 -18.40 -41.49
N LEU A 633 -9.72 -17.45 -42.27
CA LEU A 633 -10.20 -17.75 -43.63
C LEU A 633 -9.07 -18.19 -44.57
N ALA A 634 -7.87 -17.59 -44.47
CA ALA A 634 -6.72 -18.02 -45.27
C ALA A 634 -6.29 -19.45 -44.91
N SER A 635 -6.23 -19.82 -43.63
CA SER A 635 -5.86 -21.19 -43.22
C SER A 635 -6.86 -22.25 -43.69
N MET A 636 -8.12 -21.86 -43.83
CA MET A 636 -9.20 -22.76 -44.29
C MET A 636 -9.30 -22.84 -45.83
N ALA A 637 -8.81 -21.84 -46.55
CA ALA A 637 -8.92 -21.77 -48.02
C ALA A 637 -8.15 -22.87 -48.73
N ASN A 638 -8.55 -23.22 -49.96
CA ASN A 638 -7.80 -24.10 -50.84
C ASN A 638 -6.66 -23.35 -51.52
N GLN A 639 -5.56 -24.07 -51.77
CA GLN A 639 -4.42 -23.54 -52.51
C GLN A 639 -4.84 -23.12 -53.92
N GLY A 640 -4.39 -21.96 -54.37
CA GLY A 640 -4.71 -21.39 -55.68
C GLY A 640 -6.08 -20.71 -55.76
N GLN A 641 -6.89 -20.76 -54.73
CA GLN A 641 -8.22 -20.14 -54.69
C GLN A 641 -8.13 -18.70 -54.22
N LEU A 642 -8.66 -17.78 -55.02
CA LEU A 642 -8.82 -16.36 -54.65
C LEU A 642 -10.01 -16.21 -53.67
N SER A 643 -9.80 -15.47 -52.60
CA SER A 643 -10.85 -15.23 -51.64
C SER A 643 -11.87 -14.19 -52.14
N GLN A 644 -13.09 -14.22 -51.56
CA GLN A 644 -13.95 -13.06 -51.58
C GLN A 644 -13.35 -11.95 -50.69
N PRO A 645 -13.74 -10.69 -50.91
CA PRO A 645 -13.27 -9.60 -50.02
C PRO A 645 -13.63 -9.82 -48.56
N VAL A 646 -12.64 -9.87 -47.70
CA VAL A 646 -12.75 -10.12 -46.25
C VAL A 646 -12.63 -8.79 -45.51
N LYS A 647 -13.59 -8.51 -44.63
CA LYS A 647 -13.53 -7.38 -43.73
C LYS A 647 -12.56 -7.68 -42.59
N GLY A 648 -11.49 -6.91 -42.47
CA GLY A 648 -10.56 -7.00 -41.36
C GLY A 648 -10.74 -5.86 -40.35
N VAL A 649 -9.78 -5.78 -39.43
CA VAL A 649 -9.72 -4.72 -38.40
C VAL A 649 -9.27 -3.39 -39.02
N MET A 650 -8.22 -3.41 -39.86
CA MET A 650 -7.59 -2.21 -40.43
C MET A 650 -8.06 -1.88 -41.84
N GLY A 651 -8.59 -2.83 -42.57
CA GLY A 651 -8.99 -2.69 -43.97
C GLY A 651 -9.80 -3.87 -44.48
N VAL A 652 -10.00 -3.91 -45.80
CA VAL A 652 -10.59 -5.06 -46.49
C VAL A 652 -9.47 -5.78 -47.25
N TYR A 653 -9.52 -7.10 -47.25
CA TYR A 653 -8.48 -7.98 -47.78
C TYR A 653 -9.06 -8.91 -48.83
N VAL A 654 -8.30 -9.14 -49.89
CA VAL A 654 -8.49 -10.25 -50.82
C VAL A 654 -7.14 -11.05 -50.83
N PHE A 655 -7.19 -12.33 -50.70
CA PHE A 655 -6.00 -13.16 -50.60
C PHE A 655 -6.06 -14.37 -51.52
N ASN A 656 -4.86 -14.90 -51.87
CA ASN A 656 -4.70 -16.14 -52.58
C ASN A 656 -3.61 -16.96 -51.91
N VAL A 657 -3.95 -18.18 -51.47
CA VAL A 657 -3.03 -19.13 -50.84
C VAL A 657 -2.20 -19.81 -51.93
N PHE A 658 -0.90 -19.58 -51.95
CA PHE A 658 -0.01 -20.20 -52.92
C PHE A 658 0.74 -21.41 -52.38
N ASN A 659 0.84 -21.53 -51.05
CA ASN A 659 1.42 -22.69 -50.40
C ASN A 659 0.58 -23.09 -49.20
N LYS A 660 0.31 -24.39 -49.05
CA LYS A 660 -0.43 -24.97 -47.96
C LYS A 660 0.22 -26.24 -47.48
N VAL A 661 0.77 -26.19 -46.31
CA VAL A 661 1.46 -27.31 -45.68
C VAL A 661 0.61 -27.86 -44.56
N VAL A 662 0.33 -29.15 -44.61
CA VAL A 662 -0.33 -29.89 -43.53
C VAL A 662 0.74 -30.71 -42.83
N SER A 663 0.89 -30.49 -41.52
CA SER A 663 1.87 -31.23 -40.72
C SER A 663 1.58 -32.74 -40.75
N ASP A 664 2.62 -33.52 -40.95
CA ASP A 664 2.57 -34.98 -40.92
C ASP A 664 2.57 -35.57 -39.49
N GLN A 665 2.70 -34.72 -38.50
CA GLN A 665 2.65 -35.15 -37.09
C GLN A 665 1.30 -35.78 -36.79
N PRO A 666 1.25 -36.99 -36.21
CA PRO A 666 -0.02 -37.64 -35.87
C PRO A 666 -0.72 -36.88 -34.74
N PHE A 667 -2.02 -36.98 -34.71
CA PHE A 667 -2.82 -36.43 -33.59
C PHE A 667 -2.49 -37.17 -32.30
N ASP A 668 -1.90 -36.45 -31.37
CA ASP A 668 -1.69 -36.88 -29.97
C ASP A 668 -2.76 -36.24 -29.08
N LYS A 669 -3.75 -37.04 -28.71
CA LYS A 669 -4.85 -36.58 -27.88
C LYS A 669 -4.38 -36.10 -26.51
N GLU A 670 -3.43 -36.80 -25.90
CA GLU A 670 -3.00 -36.52 -24.52
C GLU A 670 -2.19 -35.23 -24.48
N ALA A 671 -1.30 -35.01 -25.44
CA ALA A 671 -0.55 -33.79 -25.58
C ALA A 671 -1.48 -32.58 -25.81
N GLU A 672 -2.42 -32.65 -26.74
CA GLU A 672 -3.36 -31.56 -27.03
C GLU A 672 -4.29 -31.25 -25.87
N VAL A 673 -4.80 -32.26 -25.17
CA VAL A 673 -5.59 -32.06 -23.95
C VAL A 673 -4.74 -31.38 -22.87
N SER A 674 -3.50 -31.80 -22.69
CA SER A 674 -2.58 -31.21 -21.71
C SER A 674 -2.34 -29.72 -22.01
N ASP A 675 -2.05 -29.37 -23.27
CA ASP A 675 -1.75 -28.00 -23.69
C ASP A 675 -2.98 -27.08 -23.55
N LEU A 676 -4.15 -27.52 -23.98
CA LEU A 676 -5.40 -26.78 -23.78
C LEU A 676 -5.75 -26.63 -22.29
N THR A 677 -5.55 -27.67 -21.50
CA THR A 677 -5.78 -27.62 -20.05
C THR A 677 -4.84 -26.61 -19.39
N ARG A 678 -3.59 -26.56 -19.84
CA ARG A 678 -2.60 -25.56 -19.35
C ARG A 678 -3.01 -24.14 -19.75
N ALA A 679 -3.53 -23.94 -20.95
CA ALA A 679 -4.05 -22.63 -21.38
C ALA A 679 -5.25 -22.17 -20.53
N HIS A 680 -6.02 -23.10 -19.99
CA HIS A 680 -7.15 -22.81 -19.09
C HIS A 680 -6.75 -22.59 -17.63
N TYR A 681 -5.46 -22.75 -17.27
CA TYR A 681 -4.99 -22.63 -15.88
C TYR A 681 -5.38 -21.31 -15.19
N MET A 682 -5.42 -20.22 -15.94
CA MET A 682 -5.79 -18.89 -15.41
C MET A 682 -7.30 -18.66 -15.28
N LEU A 683 -8.15 -19.48 -15.92
CA LEU A 683 -9.61 -19.26 -15.91
C LEU A 683 -10.27 -19.31 -14.52
N PRO A 684 -9.84 -20.17 -13.59
CA PRO A 684 -10.40 -20.20 -12.24
C PRO A 684 -10.19 -18.88 -11.48
N TYR A 685 -9.06 -18.21 -11.70
CA TYR A 685 -8.79 -16.89 -11.10
C TYR A 685 -9.74 -15.80 -11.64
N LEU A 686 -10.11 -15.89 -12.91
CA LEU A 686 -11.14 -15.04 -13.51
C LEU A 686 -12.54 -15.35 -12.97
N GLY A 687 -12.76 -16.55 -12.43
CA GLY A 687 -14.02 -16.97 -11.84
C GLY A 687 -14.46 -16.06 -10.69
N MET A 688 -13.54 -15.66 -9.82
CA MET A 688 -13.84 -14.73 -8.73
C MET A 688 -14.26 -13.34 -9.25
N ASP A 689 -13.64 -12.86 -10.32
CA ASP A 689 -14.03 -11.58 -10.94
C ASP A 689 -15.41 -11.64 -11.58
N VAL A 690 -15.77 -12.78 -12.19
CA VAL A 690 -17.13 -13.02 -12.70
C VAL A 690 -18.14 -13.03 -11.55
N LEU A 691 -17.82 -13.71 -10.45
CA LEU A 691 -18.67 -13.73 -9.26
C LEU A 691 -18.83 -12.35 -8.64
N LYS A 692 -17.76 -11.55 -8.56
CA LYS A 692 -17.82 -10.14 -8.10
C LYS A 692 -18.75 -9.32 -8.99
N LYS A 693 -18.63 -9.43 -10.31
CA LYS A 693 -19.52 -8.72 -11.27
C LYS A 693 -20.99 -9.16 -11.13
N ALA A 694 -21.24 -10.44 -10.85
CA ALA A 694 -22.59 -10.99 -10.66
C ALA A 694 -23.17 -10.67 -9.27
N ALA A 695 -22.32 -10.35 -8.28
CA ALA A 695 -22.71 -10.23 -6.87
C ALA A 695 -23.54 -8.97 -6.55
N ASN A 696 -23.75 -8.08 -7.50
CA ASN A 696 -24.52 -6.85 -7.30
C ASN A 696 -24.07 -6.09 -6.04
N ILE A 697 -22.78 -5.72 -6.00
CA ILE A 697 -22.15 -5.06 -4.86
C ILE A 697 -22.57 -3.58 -4.81
N GLU A 698 -23.18 -3.18 -3.71
CA GLU A 698 -23.43 -1.77 -3.38
C GLU A 698 -22.41 -1.36 -2.32
N ASP A 699 -21.39 -0.57 -2.70
CA ASP A 699 -20.40 -0.03 -1.80
C ASP A 699 -20.92 1.27 -1.17
N LEU A 700 -21.08 1.29 0.14
CA LEU A 700 -21.60 2.42 0.90
C LEU A 700 -20.53 3.05 1.83
N ARG A 701 -19.27 2.64 1.69
CA ARG A 701 -18.15 3.13 2.51
C ARG A 701 -18.03 4.64 2.48
N TYR A 702 -18.34 5.26 1.34
CA TYR A 702 -18.31 6.73 1.17
C TYR A 702 -19.15 7.50 2.19
N LYS A 703 -20.11 6.85 2.84
CA LYS A 703 -20.95 7.48 3.86
C LYS A 703 -20.23 7.66 5.19
N TYR A 704 -19.19 6.86 5.44
CA TYR A 704 -18.55 6.74 6.76
C TYR A 704 -17.05 7.10 6.74
N PHE A 705 -16.39 6.85 5.63
CA PHE A 705 -14.93 7.00 5.48
C PHE A 705 -14.56 8.11 4.50
#